data_01b6780b4ffa0e1b98cd25565005e7f6
#
_entry.id   01b6780b4ffa0e1b98cd25565005e7f6
#
_cell.length_a   1.000
_cell.length_b   1.000
_cell.length_c   1.000
_cell.angle_alpha   90.00
_cell.angle_beta   90.00
_cell.angle_gamma   90.00
#
_symmetry.space_group_name_H-M   'P 1'
#
loop_
_entity.id
_entity.type
_entity.pdbx_description
1 polymer ?
#
loop_
_entity_poly.entity_id
_entity_poly.type
_entity_poly.pdbx_seq_one_letter_code
_entity_poly.pdbx_strand_id
1 'polypeptide(L)'
;MLIDRQDVLYAIRSARRTPLLTFVTVLALSIGIGLNAGVFAILNFLFLNPPTKKDPASFVQIYPRYQGWSIGPATDSSFNAEDYEAIQAQARSLDEVAAWQTIATMLDDVRRPGGESILVTCNYFRVFGIDRPLMGRFFNPDECTPGTGVQIAVLSEHFWRNYFSSDPLIIGKVIHIDRQPLTVVGIASDHSANMLSGGVWIPYSLQPAFNHGNSAFQDPNWAWLTVAGRLRRGYSRTDATAELQAIIRRRDRAYFEQKVFALDRKTSLVLTDGSFIRNPAFQSVAMILMALILGPLALVLLLACTNVTMLFLSRSITRRGEIAIRLALGAGRARLIRMLALESFFTAAAAGLASIYLAARFPFLLFSAIDPAAAAAASLIRPDWKVFGYLAVLVFIATAASALAPMRESFRFDLVTALKGRGGSATMRSHTTSALIVVQLAMSFVLLAAAVLFARLPFSIVNTDPGFETRHTMTVPLEVEIPPYTEASALAFEPSLESRILQVPGVQSLAWGSLVPFTGAPISEVRFDTQSRGQGRPASIDNVSPEFFSTFGIPLMHGRSFLRSDVSANNRTQVAIVSQAFAKAFWADSDPVGKMVVTPDDRHLVVIGVAVDTRSERFSILDGPRLYTLRNERELDGQLFVRFSGTATPVAASIEQIVKSLDPTQESTPSTIWNFLESNATDMRSLAKIILFMAGIAVVLAITGVYSVLTFVISQRTREFGIQMTLGATRQTIFRSVMKRGLRQIALGVLLGLAMAMPAAWAWMRLAKNSWMPIDSFDPSLYSIAALILLVVSLSAMCLPALRATQVDPIQALRSE
;
A
#
# COMPACT_ATOMS: atom_id res chain seq x y z
N MET A 1 25.89 37.69 -5.83
CA MET A 1 24.88 38.44 -6.60
C MET A 1 23.81 38.87 -5.61
N LEU A 2 23.92 40.12 -5.07
CA LEU A 2 23.06 40.60 -3.97
C LEU A 2 21.65 40.88 -4.48
N ILE A 3 20.64 40.40 -3.76
CA ILE A 3 19.20 40.68 -4.01
C ILE A 3 18.95 42.14 -3.63
N ASP A 4 18.54 42.95 -4.62
CA ASP A 4 18.27 44.37 -4.39
C ASP A 4 16.92 44.54 -3.66
N ARG A 5 16.89 45.33 -2.61
CA ARG A 5 15.67 45.65 -1.82
C ARG A 5 14.56 46.18 -2.72
N GLN A 6 14.90 46.84 -3.82
CA GLN A 6 13.92 47.38 -4.78
C GLN A 6 13.21 46.24 -5.56
N ASP A 7 13.94 45.15 -5.93
CA ASP A 7 13.34 44.03 -6.65
C ASP A 7 12.34 43.25 -5.77
N VAL A 8 12.61 43.13 -4.44
CA VAL A 8 11.70 42.54 -3.46
C VAL A 8 10.43 43.39 -3.28
N LEU A 9 10.59 44.68 -3.08
CA LEU A 9 9.46 45.61 -2.94
C LEU A 9 8.57 45.62 -4.19
N TYR A 10 9.17 45.51 -5.37
CA TYR A 10 8.44 45.39 -6.63
C TYR A 10 7.61 44.12 -6.70
N ALA A 11 8.16 42.96 -6.37
CA ALA A 11 7.42 41.72 -6.37
C ALA A 11 6.20 41.77 -5.42
N ILE A 12 6.35 42.35 -4.22
CA ILE A 12 5.26 42.51 -3.25
C ILE A 12 4.19 43.47 -3.79
N ARG A 13 4.59 44.61 -4.37
CA ARG A 13 3.63 45.58 -4.96
C ARG A 13 2.89 44.99 -6.17
N SER A 14 3.57 44.17 -6.97
CA SER A 14 2.98 43.42 -8.09
C SER A 14 1.86 42.47 -7.61
N ALA A 15 2.11 41.72 -6.55
CA ALA A 15 1.12 40.81 -5.94
C ALA A 15 -0.12 41.56 -5.41
N ARG A 16 0.09 42.73 -4.79
CA ARG A 16 -1.00 43.59 -4.25
C ARG A 16 -1.86 44.23 -5.32
N ARG A 17 -1.33 44.53 -6.51
CA ARG A 17 -2.08 45.15 -7.63
C ARG A 17 -3.10 44.22 -8.28
N THR A 18 -2.94 42.90 -8.15
CA THR A 18 -3.85 41.88 -8.70
C THR A 18 -4.18 40.80 -7.64
N PRO A 19 -4.95 41.19 -6.61
CA PRO A 19 -5.10 40.32 -5.42
C PRO A 19 -5.83 39.00 -5.73
N LEU A 20 -6.89 39.04 -6.54
CA LEU A 20 -7.66 37.84 -6.90
C LEU A 20 -6.78 36.80 -7.65
N LEU A 21 -5.98 37.29 -8.60
CA LEU A 21 -5.13 36.39 -9.39
C LEU A 21 -3.99 35.83 -8.55
N THR A 22 -3.41 36.62 -7.64
CA THR A 22 -2.40 36.15 -6.68
C THR A 22 -3.00 35.15 -5.73
N PHE A 23 -4.21 35.36 -5.24
CA PHE A 23 -4.93 34.43 -4.38
C PHE A 23 -5.17 33.07 -5.08
N VAL A 24 -5.72 33.10 -6.31
CA VAL A 24 -5.94 31.87 -7.11
C VAL A 24 -4.64 31.14 -7.36
N THR A 25 -3.57 31.87 -7.67
CA THR A 25 -2.24 31.27 -7.89
C THR A 25 -1.68 30.60 -6.63
N VAL A 26 -1.74 31.29 -5.48
CA VAL A 26 -1.30 30.77 -4.19
C VAL A 26 -2.15 29.58 -3.80
N LEU A 27 -3.47 29.65 -3.98
CA LEU A 27 -4.37 28.52 -3.65
C LEU A 27 -4.06 27.28 -4.48
N ALA A 28 -3.91 27.43 -5.81
CA ALA A 28 -3.59 26.31 -6.70
C ALA A 28 -2.25 25.64 -6.34
N LEU A 29 -1.21 26.44 -6.07
CA LEU A 29 0.08 25.92 -5.63
C LEU A 29 0.00 25.33 -4.22
N SER A 30 -0.75 25.92 -3.30
CA SER A 30 -0.90 25.41 -1.93
C SER A 30 -1.53 24.04 -1.91
N ILE A 31 -2.53 23.79 -2.75
CA ILE A 31 -3.14 22.46 -2.90
C ILE A 31 -2.11 21.49 -3.45
N GLY A 32 -1.42 21.84 -4.55
CA GLY A 32 -0.43 20.94 -5.16
C GLY A 32 0.75 20.61 -4.24
N ILE A 33 1.31 21.62 -3.56
CA ILE A 33 2.44 21.44 -2.63
C ILE A 33 1.96 20.75 -1.33
N GLY A 34 0.81 21.20 -0.79
CA GLY A 34 0.31 20.72 0.50
C GLY A 34 -0.12 19.27 0.49
N LEU A 35 -0.81 18.81 -0.56
CA LEU A 35 -1.15 17.40 -0.73
C LEU A 35 0.12 16.53 -0.84
N ASN A 36 1.09 16.97 -1.65
CA ASN A 36 2.37 16.27 -1.76
C ASN A 36 3.11 16.18 -0.42
N ALA A 37 3.20 17.28 0.30
CA ALA A 37 3.88 17.32 1.60
C ALA A 37 3.13 16.52 2.68
N GLY A 38 1.79 16.54 2.65
CA GLY A 38 0.95 15.77 3.59
C GLY A 38 1.07 14.27 3.39
N VAL A 39 1.02 13.82 2.14
CA VAL A 39 1.26 12.39 1.83
C VAL A 39 2.70 12.00 2.11
N PHE A 40 3.67 12.86 1.80
CA PHE A 40 5.06 12.59 2.14
C PHE A 40 5.26 12.50 3.65
N ALA A 41 4.53 13.26 4.47
CA ALA A 41 4.58 13.13 5.93
C ALA A 41 4.12 11.72 6.39
N ILE A 42 3.07 11.16 5.78
CA ILE A 42 2.62 9.78 6.02
C ILE A 42 3.71 8.80 5.61
N LEU A 43 4.22 8.91 4.38
CA LEU A 43 5.25 8.01 3.86
C LEU A 43 6.55 8.09 4.66
N ASN A 44 6.94 9.30 5.10
CA ASN A 44 8.11 9.48 5.95
C ASN A 44 7.93 8.81 7.31
N PHE A 45 6.74 8.95 7.90
CA PHE A 45 6.43 8.30 9.18
C PHE A 45 6.44 6.77 9.05
N LEU A 46 5.77 6.22 8.03
CA LEU A 46 5.60 4.77 7.85
C LEU A 46 6.85 4.09 7.30
N PHE A 47 7.53 4.71 6.34
CA PHE A 47 8.53 4.02 5.52
C PHE A 47 9.97 4.49 5.72
N LEU A 48 10.18 5.78 6.03
CA LEU A 48 11.52 6.39 6.02
C LEU A 48 12.13 6.61 7.40
N ASN A 49 11.31 6.58 8.45
CA ASN A 49 11.82 6.79 9.79
C ASN A 49 12.21 5.46 10.44
N PRO A 50 13.36 5.42 11.14
CA PRO A 50 13.70 4.27 11.96
C PRO A 50 12.71 4.13 13.12
N PRO A 51 12.54 2.92 13.69
CA PRO A 51 11.55 2.65 14.73
C PRO A 51 11.91 3.31 16.09
N THR A 52 13.07 3.91 16.22
CA THR A 52 13.53 4.60 17.44
C THR A 52 13.96 6.03 17.15
N LYS A 53 13.67 6.96 18.10
CA LYS A 53 14.10 8.34 18.04
C LYS A 53 15.42 8.58 18.81
N LYS A 54 15.71 7.72 19.78
CA LYS A 54 16.93 7.84 20.60
C LYS A 54 18.09 7.18 19.87
N ASP A 55 19.10 7.97 19.50
CA ASP A 55 20.28 7.53 18.77
C ASP A 55 19.99 6.56 17.61
N PRO A 56 19.30 7.03 16.56
CA PRO A 56 18.91 6.16 15.43
C PRO A 56 20.12 5.58 14.68
N ALA A 57 21.31 6.19 14.81
CA ALA A 57 22.52 5.75 14.13
C ALA A 57 23.09 4.44 14.70
N SER A 58 22.93 4.22 16.01
CA SER A 58 23.35 2.99 16.68
C SER A 58 22.35 1.84 16.53
N PHE A 59 21.09 2.14 16.20
CA PHE A 59 20.05 1.11 16.04
C PHE A 59 20.27 0.30 14.76
N VAL A 60 20.23 -1.02 14.88
CA VAL A 60 20.29 -1.96 13.76
C VAL A 60 19.24 -3.05 13.91
N GLN A 61 18.46 -3.26 12.87
CA GLN A 61 17.59 -4.41 12.74
C GLN A 61 18.28 -5.44 11.85
N ILE A 62 18.21 -6.70 12.26
CA ILE A 62 18.96 -7.82 11.68
C ILE A 62 17.98 -8.70 10.94
N TYR A 63 18.22 -8.92 9.64
CA TYR A 63 17.35 -9.73 8.77
C TYR A 63 18.12 -10.93 8.26
N PRO A 64 17.68 -12.15 8.53
CA PRO A 64 18.23 -13.35 7.91
C PRO A 64 17.64 -13.56 6.52
N ARG A 65 18.43 -14.08 5.61
CA ARG A 65 18.02 -14.61 4.31
C ARG A 65 18.47 -16.05 4.22
N TYR A 66 17.52 -16.95 4.22
CA TYR A 66 17.77 -18.38 4.18
C TYR A 66 17.80 -18.91 2.76
N GLN A 67 18.70 -19.88 2.51
CA GLN A 67 18.75 -20.69 1.29
C GLN A 67 18.80 -22.16 1.74
N GLY A 68 18.06 -23.03 1.05
CA GLY A 68 18.01 -24.46 1.39
C GLY A 68 17.12 -24.79 2.59
N TRP A 69 16.33 -23.84 3.09
CA TRP A 69 15.38 -24.02 4.17
C TRP A 69 14.01 -23.54 3.72
N SER A 70 13.08 -24.48 3.59
CA SER A 70 11.71 -24.16 3.18
C SER A 70 10.86 -23.94 4.41
N ILE A 71 10.77 -22.69 4.82
CA ILE A 71 9.74 -22.25 5.77
C ILE A 71 8.83 -21.29 5.00
N GLY A 72 7.53 -21.29 5.33
CA GLY A 72 6.52 -20.48 4.66
C GLY A 72 6.84 -18.98 4.57
N PRO A 73 6.01 -18.17 3.93
CA PRO A 73 6.30 -16.80 3.49
C PRO A 73 6.67 -15.80 4.59
N ALA A 74 6.55 -16.15 5.87
CA ALA A 74 6.88 -15.27 7.01
C ALA A 74 8.36 -15.26 7.40
N THR A 75 9.24 -16.01 6.75
CA THR A 75 10.54 -16.42 7.30
C THR A 75 11.74 -15.60 6.85
N ASP A 76 11.63 -14.79 5.81
CA ASP A 76 12.74 -13.96 5.33
C ASP A 76 13.12 -12.81 6.28
N SER A 77 12.53 -12.72 7.47
CA SER A 77 12.82 -11.67 8.44
C SER A 77 12.94 -12.12 9.88
N SER A 78 12.82 -13.43 10.19
CA SER A 78 12.76 -13.95 11.55
C SER A 78 13.82 -15.01 11.83
N PHE A 79 14.26 -15.08 13.09
CA PHE A 79 15.20 -16.06 13.62
C PHE A 79 14.48 -17.12 14.47
N ASN A 80 15.02 -18.31 14.56
CA ASN A 80 14.66 -19.25 15.64
C ASN A 80 15.29 -18.81 16.97
N ALA A 81 14.84 -19.39 18.07
CA ALA A 81 15.31 -19.01 19.40
C ALA A 81 16.82 -19.26 19.58
N GLU A 82 17.33 -20.40 19.10
CA GLU A 82 18.74 -20.76 19.24
C GLU A 82 19.68 -19.83 18.48
N ASP A 83 19.29 -19.35 17.29
CA ASP A 83 20.09 -18.39 16.53
C ASP A 83 20.10 -17.01 17.23
N TYR A 84 18.96 -16.60 17.81
CA TYR A 84 18.88 -15.36 18.62
C TYR A 84 19.79 -15.46 19.86
N GLU A 85 19.71 -16.54 20.61
CA GLU A 85 20.56 -16.78 21.81
C GLU A 85 22.05 -16.78 21.45
N ALA A 86 22.42 -17.39 20.32
CA ALA A 86 23.81 -17.37 19.86
C ALA A 86 24.29 -15.96 19.51
N ILE A 87 23.45 -15.14 18.90
CA ILE A 87 23.74 -13.71 18.62
C ILE A 87 23.88 -12.96 19.95
N GLN A 88 22.92 -13.11 20.87
CA GLN A 88 22.92 -12.42 22.16
C GLN A 88 24.17 -12.75 22.99
N ALA A 89 24.59 -14.00 23.01
CA ALA A 89 25.72 -14.47 23.81
C ALA A 89 27.10 -14.11 23.23
N GLN A 90 27.25 -14.05 21.91
CA GLN A 90 28.56 -13.98 21.25
C GLN A 90 28.83 -12.65 20.53
N ALA A 91 27.81 -11.81 20.24
CA ALA A 91 28.02 -10.55 19.53
C ALA A 91 28.73 -9.53 20.42
N ARG A 92 29.96 -9.11 20.03
CA ARG A 92 30.75 -8.07 20.69
C ARG A 92 30.50 -6.67 20.12
N SER A 93 30.09 -6.61 18.87
CA SER A 93 29.79 -5.37 18.16
C SER A 93 28.46 -4.73 18.59
N LEU A 94 27.63 -5.47 19.35
CA LEU A 94 26.35 -4.99 19.86
C LEU A 94 26.42 -4.81 21.38
N ASP A 95 25.86 -3.72 21.89
CA ASP A 95 25.74 -3.50 23.35
C ASP A 95 24.56 -4.27 23.92
N GLU A 96 23.41 -4.25 23.21
CA GLU A 96 22.19 -4.94 23.59
C GLU A 96 21.51 -5.51 22.34
N VAL A 97 20.91 -6.67 22.48
CA VAL A 97 20.16 -7.35 21.43
C VAL A 97 18.81 -7.73 22.00
N ALA A 98 17.73 -7.25 21.36
CA ALA A 98 16.36 -7.59 21.71
C ALA A 98 15.70 -8.39 20.59
N ALA A 99 14.75 -9.23 20.99
CA ALA A 99 13.92 -9.98 20.07
C ALA A 99 12.44 -9.78 20.41
N TRP A 100 11.59 -9.91 19.39
CA TRP A 100 10.14 -9.82 19.56
C TRP A 100 9.39 -10.60 18.46
N GLN A 101 8.13 -10.91 18.77
CA GLN A 101 7.13 -11.42 17.83
C GLN A 101 5.85 -10.63 17.98
N THR A 102 5.27 -10.19 16.86
CA THR A 102 3.91 -9.61 16.85
C THR A 102 2.92 -10.74 16.69
N ILE A 103 1.88 -10.76 17.54
CA ILE A 103 0.78 -11.71 17.51
C ILE A 103 -0.54 -10.95 17.44
N ALA A 104 -1.49 -11.45 16.66
CA ALA A 104 -2.87 -10.96 16.69
C ALA A 104 -3.55 -11.50 17.93
N THR A 105 -4.19 -10.65 18.74
CA THR A 105 -4.80 -11.05 20.00
C THR A 105 -6.17 -10.39 20.19
N MET A 106 -7.00 -11.03 21.04
CA MET A 106 -8.29 -10.52 21.48
C MET A 106 -8.21 -9.99 22.91
N LEU A 107 -8.82 -8.84 23.17
CA LEU A 107 -9.02 -8.34 24.53
C LEU A 107 -10.39 -8.82 25.01
N ASP A 108 -10.41 -9.85 25.85
CA ASP A 108 -11.63 -10.56 26.26
C ASP A 108 -12.58 -9.67 27.10
N ASP A 109 -12.01 -8.81 27.93
CA ASP A 109 -12.76 -7.93 28.85
C ASP A 109 -13.65 -6.90 28.14
N VAL A 110 -13.36 -6.58 26.88
CA VAL A 110 -14.07 -5.54 26.10
C VAL A 110 -14.71 -6.12 24.83
N ARG A 111 -14.54 -7.41 24.56
CA ARG A 111 -15.03 -8.11 23.35
C ARG A 111 -14.72 -7.37 22.05
N ARG A 112 -13.52 -6.84 21.94
CA ARG A 112 -13.04 -6.17 20.74
C ARG A 112 -11.73 -6.80 20.28
N PRO A 113 -11.45 -6.83 18.99
CA PRO A 113 -10.10 -7.18 18.53
C PRO A 113 -9.12 -6.32 19.32
N GLY A 114 -8.26 -6.97 20.13
CA GLY A 114 -7.30 -6.29 21.01
C GLY A 114 -6.20 -5.58 20.24
N GLY A 115 -6.21 -5.71 18.91
CA GLY A 115 -5.14 -5.26 18.07
C GLY A 115 -3.98 -6.27 18.09
N GLU A 116 -2.78 -5.75 17.85
CA GLU A 116 -1.57 -6.56 17.90
C GLU A 116 -0.95 -6.50 19.29
N SER A 117 -0.70 -7.66 19.90
CA SER A 117 0.18 -7.78 21.06
C SER A 117 1.59 -8.16 20.62
N ILE A 118 2.59 -7.80 21.41
CA ILE A 118 3.99 -8.02 21.07
C ILE A 118 4.64 -8.82 22.19
N LEU A 119 5.08 -10.03 21.88
CA LEU A 119 5.94 -10.83 22.75
C LEU A 119 7.35 -10.25 22.69
N VAL A 120 7.94 -9.83 23.80
CA VAL A 120 9.21 -9.10 23.82
C VAL A 120 10.19 -9.64 24.84
N THR A 121 11.48 -9.54 24.54
CA THR A 121 12.55 -9.72 25.53
C THR A 121 12.58 -8.55 26.52
N CYS A 122 13.06 -8.76 27.74
CA CYS A 122 13.04 -7.73 28.80
C CYS A 122 13.83 -6.46 28.48
N ASN A 123 14.84 -6.53 27.64
CA ASN A 123 15.65 -5.38 27.20
C ASN A 123 15.06 -4.64 25.98
N TYR A 124 13.90 -5.07 25.48
CA TYR A 124 13.24 -4.50 24.29
C TYR A 124 13.10 -2.97 24.39
N PHE A 125 12.53 -2.47 25.49
CA PHE A 125 12.30 -1.04 25.68
C PHE A 125 13.60 -0.23 25.61
N ARG A 126 14.70 -0.73 26.20
CA ARG A 126 16.01 -0.09 26.15
C ARG A 126 16.59 -0.07 24.74
N VAL A 127 16.50 -1.17 24.00
CA VAL A 127 16.96 -1.23 22.60
C VAL A 127 16.17 -0.25 21.74
N PHE A 128 14.87 -0.07 21.97
CA PHE A 128 14.06 0.92 21.28
C PHE A 128 14.18 2.34 21.83
N GLY A 129 14.96 2.55 22.91
CA GLY A 129 15.24 3.87 23.50
C GLY A 129 14.12 4.41 24.36
N ILE A 130 13.27 3.53 24.91
CA ILE A 130 12.23 3.85 25.88
C ILE A 130 12.80 3.57 27.28
N ASP A 131 13.43 4.57 27.87
CA ASP A 131 14.19 4.37 29.12
C ASP A 131 13.30 4.29 30.35
N ARG A 132 12.13 4.95 30.32
CA ARG A 132 11.20 5.03 31.45
C ARG A 132 9.77 4.83 31.02
N PRO A 133 8.97 4.08 31.78
CA PRO A 133 7.54 3.99 31.56
C PRO A 133 6.86 5.33 31.90
N LEU A 134 5.67 5.53 31.37
CA LEU A 134 4.80 6.65 31.73
C LEU A 134 4.26 6.46 33.15
N MET A 135 3.89 5.22 33.48
CA MET A 135 3.44 4.78 34.81
C MET A 135 3.94 3.36 35.09
N GLY A 136 4.15 3.02 36.37
CA GLY A 136 4.59 1.68 36.75
C GLY A 136 6.06 1.38 36.43
N ARG A 137 6.35 0.17 35.93
CA ARG A 137 7.66 -0.33 35.56
C ARG A 137 7.67 -1.12 34.26
N PHE A 138 8.86 -1.34 33.71
CA PHE A 138 9.08 -2.33 32.65
C PHE A 138 9.40 -3.71 33.25
N PHE A 139 9.61 -4.70 32.39
CA PHE A 139 9.93 -6.06 32.78
C PHE A 139 11.32 -6.15 33.43
N ASN A 140 11.42 -6.98 34.46
CA ASN A 140 12.69 -7.36 35.05
C ASN A 140 13.33 -8.53 34.28
N PRO A 141 14.65 -8.67 34.24
CA PRO A 141 15.32 -9.73 33.47
C PRO A 141 14.79 -11.13 33.74
N ASP A 142 14.51 -11.45 35.02
CA ASP A 142 14.04 -12.78 35.44
C ASP A 142 12.63 -13.12 34.94
N GLU A 143 11.79 -12.10 34.62
CA GLU A 143 10.42 -12.27 34.16
C GLU A 143 10.32 -12.73 32.70
N CYS A 144 11.41 -12.57 31.91
CA CYS A 144 11.45 -12.97 30.50
C CYS A 144 12.28 -14.24 30.28
N THR A 145 12.72 -14.92 31.30
CA THR A 145 13.45 -16.18 31.12
C THR A 145 12.50 -17.27 30.63
N PRO A 146 12.82 -17.98 29.53
CA PRO A 146 11.98 -19.08 29.07
C PRO A 146 11.64 -20.06 30.17
N GLY A 147 10.38 -20.45 30.33
CA GLY A 147 9.90 -21.36 31.36
C GLY A 147 9.45 -20.71 32.67
N THR A 148 9.66 -19.41 32.89
CA THR A 148 9.17 -18.72 34.12
C THR A 148 7.66 -18.48 34.10
N GLY A 149 7.05 -18.27 32.93
CA GLY A 149 5.60 -18.13 32.78
C GLY A 149 4.95 -16.98 33.55
N VAL A 150 5.69 -15.90 33.79
CA VAL A 150 5.19 -14.75 34.59
C VAL A 150 4.15 -13.97 33.81
N GLN A 151 2.89 -13.97 34.26
CA GLN A 151 1.72 -13.38 33.60
C GLN A 151 1.62 -11.88 33.88
N ILE A 152 2.38 -11.08 33.15
CA ILE A 152 2.41 -9.62 33.25
C ILE A 152 2.37 -8.97 31.87
N ALA A 153 1.90 -7.70 31.86
CA ALA A 153 1.83 -6.91 30.63
C ALA A 153 2.22 -5.46 30.86
N VAL A 154 2.74 -4.82 29.81
CA VAL A 154 2.93 -3.37 29.70
C VAL A 154 2.00 -2.87 28.60
N LEU A 155 1.19 -1.85 28.88
CA LEU A 155 0.26 -1.26 27.92
C LEU A 155 0.92 -0.11 27.16
N SER A 156 0.48 0.13 25.91
CA SER A 156 0.78 1.38 25.22
C SER A 156 -0.08 2.51 25.78
N GLU A 157 0.39 3.75 25.73
CA GLU A 157 -0.36 4.93 26.12
C GLU A 157 -1.67 5.04 25.34
N HIS A 158 -1.64 4.74 24.02
CA HIS A 158 -2.81 4.74 23.14
C HIS A 158 -3.84 3.69 23.55
N PHE A 159 -3.39 2.46 23.83
CA PHE A 159 -4.25 1.36 24.26
C PHE A 159 -4.90 1.65 25.61
N TRP A 160 -4.13 2.13 26.57
CA TRP A 160 -4.64 2.53 27.88
C TRP A 160 -5.69 3.64 27.79
N ARG A 161 -5.48 4.66 26.93
CA ARG A 161 -6.44 5.75 26.76
C ARG A 161 -7.73 5.31 26.10
N ASN A 162 -7.66 4.47 25.08
CA ASN A 162 -8.81 4.10 24.25
C ASN A 162 -9.65 2.97 24.84
N TYR A 163 -9.01 1.99 25.48
CA TYR A 163 -9.70 0.82 26.00
C TYR A 163 -9.99 0.91 27.49
N PHE A 164 -9.17 1.61 28.24
CA PHE A 164 -9.32 1.75 29.69
C PHE A 164 -9.61 3.20 30.12
N SER A 165 -10.01 4.08 29.22
CA SER A 165 -10.40 5.48 29.47
C SER A 165 -9.40 6.25 30.36
N SER A 166 -8.10 5.98 30.21
CA SER A 166 -7.02 6.56 31.01
C SER A 166 -7.17 6.30 32.53
N ASP A 167 -7.68 5.13 32.93
CA ASP A 167 -7.83 4.75 34.34
C ASP A 167 -6.47 4.81 35.07
N PRO A 168 -6.29 5.70 36.04
CA PRO A 168 -5.02 5.82 36.78
C PRO A 168 -4.73 4.64 37.71
N LEU A 169 -5.75 3.81 37.99
CA LEU A 169 -5.62 2.63 38.86
C LEU A 169 -5.44 1.32 38.06
N ILE A 170 -5.06 1.41 36.79
CA ILE A 170 -4.88 0.22 35.92
C ILE A 170 -3.67 -0.63 36.35
N ILE A 171 -2.63 -0.02 36.95
CA ILE A 171 -1.45 -0.75 37.42
C ILE A 171 -1.85 -1.72 38.53
N GLY A 172 -1.47 -2.99 38.38
CA GLY A 172 -1.83 -4.08 39.28
C GLY A 172 -3.17 -4.76 38.96
N LYS A 173 -3.98 -4.23 38.03
CA LYS A 173 -5.20 -4.92 37.56
C LYS A 173 -4.83 -6.07 36.62
N VAL A 174 -5.67 -7.10 36.65
CA VAL A 174 -5.59 -8.22 35.71
C VAL A 174 -6.48 -7.90 34.51
N ILE A 175 -5.93 -8.06 33.31
CA ILE A 175 -6.64 -8.01 32.03
C ILE A 175 -6.54 -9.38 31.38
N HIS A 176 -7.48 -9.74 30.53
CA HIS A 176 -7.48 -11.03 29.84
C HIS A 176 -7.22 -10.81 28.34
N ILE A 177 -6.17 -11.45 27.84
CA ILE A 177 -5.79 -11.42 26.42
C ILE A 177 -5.68 -12.87 25.95
N ASP A 178 -6.47 -13.24 24.95
CA ASP A 178 -6.60 -14.64 24.49
C ASP A 178 -6.74 -15.61 25.68
N ARG A 179 -7.66 -15.28 26.61
CA ARG A 179 -7.94 -16.04 27.86
C ARG A 179 -6.78 -16.11 28.85
N GLN A 180 -5.63 -15.49 28.53
CA GLN A 180 -4.49 -15.44 29.47
C GLN A 180 -4.66 -14.26 30.43
N PRO A 181 -4.71 -14.49 31.75
CA PRO A 181 -4.76 -13.40 32.72
C PRO A 181 -3.39 -12.75 32.82
N LEU A 182 -3.32 -11.44 32.55
CA LEU A 182 -2.08 -10.66 32.58
C LEU A 182 -2.22 -9.51 33.57
N THR A 183 -1.31 -9.39 34.52
CA THR A 183 -1.26 -8.25 35.45
C THR A 183 -0.55 -7.07 34.79
N VAL A 184 -1.21 -5.92 34.70
CA VAL A 184 -0.62 -4.70 34.13
C VAL A 184 0.43 -4.15 35.09
N VAL A 185 1.71 -4.13 34.68
CA VAL A 185 2.82 -3.64 35.49
C VAL A 185 3.34 -2.26 35.08
N GLY A 186 2.99 -1.79 33.87
CA GLY A 186 3.44 -0.49 33.41
C GLY A 186 2.69 0.01 32.18
N ILE A 187 2.89 1.30 31.88
CA ILE A 187 2.41 1.95 30.66
C ILE A 187 3.62 2.58 29.96
N ALA A 188 3.81 2.24 28.69
CA ALA A 188 4.86 2.81 27.86
C ALA A 188 4.33 3.98 27.03
N SER A 189 5.15 5.03 26.86
CA SER A 189 4.79 6.19 26.04
C SER A 189 4.93 5.88 24.54
N ASP A 190 3.90 6.21 23.75
CA ASP A 190 3.89 6.07 22.29
C ASP A 190 4.83 7.06 21.59
N HIS A 191 5.28 8.10 22.29
CA HIS A 191 6.12 9.15 21.71
C HIS A 191 7.57 8.73 21.44
N SER A 192 8.01 7.62 22.00
CA SER A 192 9.40 7.18 21.95
C SER A 192 9.72 6.22 20.81
N ALA A 193 8.71 5.58 20.23
CA ALA A 193 8.85 4.66 19.10
C ALA A 193 7.86 5.01 18.01
N ASN A 194 8.24 4.85 16.73
CA ASN A 194 7.35 5.02 15.59
C ASN A 194 6.50 3.74 15.40
N MET A 195 5.83 3.28 16.45
CA MET A 195 5.02 2.07 16.41
C MET A 195 3.54 2.42 16.17
N LEU A 196 3.03 2.06 15.00
CA LEU A 196 1.60 2.12 14.67
C LEU A 196 0.81 0.96 15.29
N SER A 197 1.49 -0.12 15.60
CA SER A 197 0.92 -1.34 16.14
C SER A 197 1.61 -1.65 17.47
N GLY A 198 0.87 -1.65 18.54
CA GLY A 198 1.35 -2.03 19.85
C GLY A 198 0.28 -1.70 20.86
N GLY A 199 -0.68 -2.60 21.08
CA GLY A 199 -1.62 -2.49 22.17
C GLY A 199 -0.96 -2.86 23.48
N VAL A 200 -0.33 -4.03 23.52
CA VAL A 200 0.19 -4.66 24.74
C VAL A 200 1.53 -5.33 24.46
N TRP A 201 2.50 -5.09 25.33
CA TRP A 201 3.75 -5.85 25.37
C TRP A 201 3.69 -6.93 26.45
N ILE A 202 4.11 -8.13 26.10
CA ILE A 202 4.06 -9.33 26.94
C ILE A 202 5.45 -9.96 26.94
N PRO A 203 5.95 -10.51 28.06
CA PRO A 203 7.22 -11.23 28.08
C PRO A 203 7.23 -12.38 27.05
N TYR A 204 8.26 -12.48 26.22
CA TYR A 204 8.36 -13.55 25.21
C TYR A 204 8.42 -14.95 25.80
N SER A 205 8.77 -15.09 27.09
CA SER A 205 8.71 -16.32 27.85
C SER A 205 7.31 -16.93 27.92
N LEU A 206 6.26 -16.13 27.70
CA LEU A 206 4.87 -16.56 27.59
C LEU A 206 4.48 -17.05 26.19
N GLN A 207 5.42 -17.12 25.22
CA GLN A 207 5.13 -17.60 23.86
C GLN A 207 4.36 -18.93 23.86
N PRO A 208 4.69 -19.96 24.67
CA PRO A 208 3.91 -21.19 24.67
C PRO A 208 2.44 -20.99 25.08
N ALA A 209 2.14 -20.07 25.99
CA ALA A 209 0.76 -19.78 26.42
C ALA A 209 -0.08 -19.13 25.30
N PHE A 210 0.55 -18.37 24.42
CA PHE A 210 -0.07 -17.77 23.24
C PHE A 210 0.08 -18.61 21.96
N ASN A 211 0.72 -19.77 22.07
CA ASN A 211 0.92 -20.69 20.97
C ASN A 211 0.50 -22.12 21.39
N HIS A 212 -0.65 -22.21 22.05
CA HIS A 212 -1.35 -23.46 22.32
C HIS A 212 -0.57 -24.50 23.13
N GLY A 213 0.35 -24.02 23.97
CA GLY A 213 1.26 -24.88 24.73
C GLY A 213 2.49 -25.35 23.95
N ASN A 214 2.55 -25.10 22.64
CA ASN A 214 3.69 -25.45 21.81
C ASN A 214 4.84 -24.47 21.98
N SER A 215 5.99 -24.96 22.41
CA SER A 215 7.16 -24.14 22.65
C SER A 215 7.99 -23.97 21.39
N ALA A 216 8.00 -22.78 20.81
CA ALA A 216 8.88 -22.42 19.71
C ALA A 216 10.35 -22.24 20.12
N PHE A 217 10.65 -22.30 21.43
CA PHE A 217 12.03 -22.19 21.91
C PHE A 217 12.87 -23.43 21.60
N GLN A 218 12.24 -24.60 21.49
CA GLN A 218 12.92 -25.89 21.29
C GLN A 218 12.86 -26.38 19.84
N ASP A 219 12.13 -25.68 18.97
CA ASP A 219 12.01 -26.06 17.56
C ASP A 219 12.92 -25.21 16.68
N PRO A 220 14.06 -25.75 16.21
CA PRO A 220 14.96 -25.03 15.31
C PRO A 220 14.33 -24.73 13.94
N ASN A 221 13.27 -25.45 13.54
CA ASN A 221 12.56 -25.21 12.31
C ASN A 221 11.59 -24.00 12.41
N TRP A 222 11.34 -23.50 13.60
CA TRP A 222 10.41 -22.39 13.80
C TRP A 222 11.15 -21.05 13.93
N ALA A 223 11.19 -20.28 12.84
CA ALA A 223 11.68 -18.90 12.86
C ALA A 223 10.55 -17.93 13.19
N TRP A 224 10.58 -17.34 14.36
CA TRP A 224 9.50 -16.49 14.88
C TRP A 224 9.97 -15.17 15.47
N LEU A 225 11.25 -15.02 15.75
CA LEU A 225 11.82 -13.85 16.40
C LEU A 225 12.38 -12.83 15.42
N THR A 226 11.83 -11.64 15.43
CA THR A 226 12.46 -10.47 14.82
C THR A 226 13.52 -9.93 15.77
N VAL A 227 14.71 -9.59 15.27
CA VAL A 227 15.86 -9.24 16.10
C VAL A 227 16.39 -7.85 15.76
N ALA A 228 16.66 -7.05 16.78
CA ALA A 228 17.37 -5.77 16.65
C ALA A 228 18.36 -5.58 17.78
N GLY A 229 19.33 -4.67 17.55
CA GLY A 229 20.34 -4.36 18.56
C GLY A 229 20.84 -2.92 18.48
N ARG A 230 21.71 -2.58 19.43
CA ARG A 230 22.44 -1.31 19.45
C ARG A 230 23.91 -1.55 19.16
N LEU A 231 24.44 -0.86 18.15
CA LEU A 231 25.86 -0.90 17.84
C LEU A 231 26.67 -0.34 19.02
N ARG A 232 27.69 -1.08 19.46
CA ARG A 232 28.65 -0.61 20.44
C ARG A 232 29.50 0.50 19.83
N ARG A 233 29.87 1.49 20.66
CA ARG A 233 30.74 2.60 20.20
C ARG A 233 32.03 2.06 19.57
N GLY A 234 32.36 2.56 18.39
CA GLY A 234 33.55 2.17 17.63
C GLY A 234 33.34 1.07 16.61
N TYR A 235 32.18 0.44 16.58
CA TYR A 235 31.82 -0.54 15.54
C TYR A 235 30.93 0.07 14.46
N SER A 236 31.22 -0.27 13.21
CA SER A 236 30.34 0.05 12.07
C SER A 236 29.32 -1.06 11.83
N ARG A 237 28.28 -0.76 11.05
CA ARG A 237 27.32 -1.80 10.60
C ARG A 237 28.00 -2.90 9.80
N THR A 238 29.07 -2.57 9.07
CA THR A 238 29.82 -3.53 8.26
C THR A 238 30.55 -4.51 9.16
N ASP A 239 31.20 -4.00 10.22
CA ASP A 239 31.90 -4.85 11.20
C ASP A 239 30.93 -5.77 11.93
N ALA A 240 29.80 -5.23 12.37
CA ALA A 240 28.74 -6.03 13.00
C ALA A 240 28.17 -7.09 12.05
N THR A 241 27.95 -6.74 10.77
CA THR A 241 27.49 -7.72 9.78
C THR A 241 28.49 -8.86 9.62
N ALA A 242 29.78 -8.57 9.53
CA ALA A 242 30.82 -9.60 9.38
C ALA A 242 30.90 -10.51 10.60
N GLU A 243 30.84 -9.95 11.81
CA GLU A 243 30.85 -10.72 13.07
C GLU A 243 29.62 -11.62 13.18
N LEU A 244 28.43 -11.05 13.04
CA LEU A 244 27.16 -11.79 13.14
C LEU A 244 27.06 -12.88 12.08
N GLN A 245 27.52 -12.60 10.85
CA GLN A 245 27.59 -13.59 9.78
C GLN A 245 28.51 -14.76 10.15
N ALA A 246 29.60 -14.52 10.87
CA ALA A 246 30.48 -15.58 11.34
C ALA A 246 29.82 -16.44 12.44
N ILE A 247 29.03 -15.84 13.33
CA ILE A 247 28.26 -16.52 14.36
C ILE A 247 27.23 -17.45 13.69
N ILE A 248 26.42 -16.93 12.78
CA ILE A 248 25.35 -17.71 12.13
C ILE A 248 25.92 -18.82 11.22
N ARG A 249 27.03 -18.59 10.52
CA ARG A 249 27.71 -19.64 9.74
C ARG A 249 28.16 -20.82 10.59
N ARG A 250 28.57 -20.58 11.86
CA ARG A 250 28.88 -21.67 12.79
C ARG A 250 27.63 -22.45 13.18
N ARG A 251 26.50 -21.74 13.37
CA ARG A 251 25.20 -22.39 13.63
C ARG A 251 24.72 -23.22 12.43
N ASP A 252 24.81 -22.69 11.21
CA ASP A 252 24.46 -23.42 9.99
C ASP A 252 25.28 -24.73 9.86
N ARG A 253 26.60 -24.70 10.17
CA ARG A 253 27.42 -25.91 10.18
C ARG A 253 27.00 -26.92 11.24
N ALA A 254 26.69 -26.46 12.45
CA ALA A 254 26.23 -27.33 13.53
C ALA A 254 24.90 -28.01 13.15
N TYR A 255 23.97 -27.29 12.57
CA TYR A 255 22.71 -27.84 12.09
C TYR A 255 22.92 -28.87 10.96
N PHE A 256 23.84 -28.59 10.04
CA PHE A 256 24.19 -29.54 8.98
C PHE A 256 24.78 -30.85 9.53
N GLU A 257 25.72 -30.74 10.50
CA GLU A 257 26.35 -31.91 11.14
C GLU A 257 25.32 -32.73 11.94
N GLN A 258 24.35 -32.06 12.56
CA GLN A 258 23.28 -32.70 13.34
C GLN A 258 22.11 -33.19 12.49
N LYS A 259 22.10 -32.87 11.16
CA LYS A 259 21.00 -33.16 10.23
C LYS A 259 19.65 -32.65 10.70
N VAL A 260 19.65 -31.46 11.30
CA VAL A 260 18.44 -30.81 11.82
C VAL A 260 17.48 -30.45 10.68
N PHE A 261 18.00 -29.97 9.55
CA PHE A 261 17.22 -29.60 8.37
C PHE A 261 17.37 -30.63 7.26
N ALA A 262 16.32 -30.81 6.49
CA ALA A 262 16.32 -31.74 5.34
C ALA A 262 17.30 -31.28 4.23
N LEU A 263 17.56 -29.98 4.12
CA LEU A 263 18.51 -29.38 3.17
C LEU A 263 19.58 -28.58 3.91
N ASP A 264 20.74 -28.38 3.26
CA ASP A 264 21.85 -27.58 3.81
C ASP A 264 21.43 -26.09 3.90
N ARG A 265 21.11 -25.65 5.13
CA ARG A 265 20.74 -24.26 5.42
C ARG A 265 21.95 -23.35 5.25
N LYS A 266 21.82 -22.32 4.44
CA LYS A 266 22.79 -21.23 4.29
C LYS A 266 22.12 -19.91 4.60
N THR A 267 22.59 -19.25 5.63
CA THR A 267 22.02 -17.98 6.10
C THR A 267 22.94 -16.83 5.76
N SER A 268 22.40 -15.80 5.11
CA SER A 268 23.04 -14.51 4.93
C SER A 268 22.32 -13.42 5.73
N LEU A 269 23.06 -12.48 6.29
CA LEU A 269 22.51 -11.42 7.15
C LEU A 269 22.55 -10.06 6.46
N VAL A 270 21.48 -9.29 6.63
CA VAL A 270 21.37 -7.89 6.20
C VAL A 270 21.02 -7.03 7.42
N LEU A 271 21.87 -6.05 7.73
CA LEU A 271 21.66 -5.10 8.82
C LEU A 271 21.18 -3.76 8.25
N THR A 272 20.05 -3.27 8.75
CA THR A 272 19.48 -1.97 8.36
C THR A 272 19.20 -1.08 9.57
N ASP A 273 18.69 0.13 9.32
CA ASP A 273 18.25 1.04 10.39
C ASP A 273 16.83 0.72 10.90
N GLY A 274 16.24 -0.40 10.45
CA GLY A 274 14.90 -0.83 10.83
C GLY A 274 13.76 -0.04 10.16
N SER A 275 14.05 0.91 9.26
CA SER A 275 13.01 1.58 8.48
C SER A 275 12.36 0.58 7.52
N PHE A 276 11.06 0.68 7.34
CA PHE A 276 10.29 -0.27 6.52
C PHE A 276 10.81 -0.37 5.08
N ILE A 277 11.23 0.76 4.49
CA ILE A 277 11.78 0.79 3.12
C ILE A 277 13.09 0.01 2.98
N ARG A 278 13.80 -0.22 4.08
CA ARG A 278 15.05 -0.98 4.11
C ARG A 278 14.86 -2.41 4.60
N ASN A 279 13.62 -2.81 4.88
CA ASN A 279 13.32 -4.22 5.14
C ASN A 279 13.48 -5.03 3.84
N PRO A 280 14.40 -6.00 3.78
CA PRO A 280 14.68 -6.75 2.55
C PRO A 280 13.47 -7.51 1.98
N ALA A 281 12.53 -7.95 2.82
CA ALA A 281 11.33 -8.66 2.41
C ALA A 281 10.32 -7.75 1.71
N PHE A 282 10.23 -6.47 2.13
CA PHE A 282 9.20 -5.53 1.67
C PHE A 282 9.74 -4.37 0.83
N GLN A 283 11.05 -4.27 0.62
CA GLN A 283 11.68 -3.13 -0.06
C GLN A 283 11.10 -2.87 -1.46
N SER A 284 10.91 -3.91 -2.26
CA SER A 284 10.34 -3.78 -3.61
C SER A 284 8.88 -3.30 -3.55
N VAL A 285 8.09 -3.85 -2.64
CA VAL A 285 6.68 -3.47 -2.44
C VAL A 285 6.58 -2.03 -1.94
N ALA A 286 7.41 -1.65 -0.97
CA ALA A 286 7.45 -0.29 -0.44
C ALA A 286 7.80 0.74 -1.52
N MET A 287 8.80 0.47 -2.37
CA MET A 287 9.18 1.35 -3.48
C MET A 287 8.05 1.48 -4.51
N ILE A 288 7.35 0.38 -4.82
CA ILE A 288 6.21 0.38 -5.74
C ILE A 288 5.06 1.24 -5.17
N LEU A 289 4.71 1.03 -3.91
CA LEU A 289 3.65 1.80 -3.23
C LEU A 289 4.00 3.29 -3.18
N MET A 290 5.25 3.63 -2.85
CA MET A 290 5.71 5.01 -2.86
C MET A 290 5.61 5.63 -4.26
N ALA A 291 6.04 4.93 -5.31
CA ALA A 291 5.95 5.42 -6.69
C ALA A 291 4.49 5.59 -7.14
N LEU A 292 3.62 4.65 -6.76
CA LEU A 292 2.18 4.69 -7.06
C LEU A 292 1.49 5.91 -6.42
N ILE A 293 1.88 6.26 -5.22
CA ILE A 293 1.27 7.37 -4.48
C ILE A 293 1.90 8.72 -4.87
N LEU A 294 3.23 8.79 -4.93
CA LEU A 294 3.94 10.04 -5.23
C LEU A 294 3.85 10.43 -6.71
N GLY A 295 3.74 9.47 -7.63
CA GLY A 295 3.64 9.73 -9.07
C GLY A 295 2.45 10.61 -9.44
N PRO A 296 1.20 10.22 -9.11
CA PRO A 296 0.02 11.07 -9.32
C PRO A 296 0.10 12.43 -8.64
N LEU A 297 0.65 12.48 -7.41
CA LEU A 297 0.83 13.74 -6.69
C LEU A 297 1.82 14.69 -7.39
N ALA A 298 2.91 14.15 -7.93
CA ALA A 298 3.85 14.92 -8.74
C ALA A 298 3.17 15.47 -9.99
N LEU A 299 2.31 14.69 -10.65
CA LEU A 299 1.53 15.16 -11.80
C LEU A 299 0.56 16.28 -11.41
N VAL A 300 -0.13 16.19 -10.27
CA VAL A 300 -1.00 17.28 -9.76
C VAL A 300 -0.21 18.56 -9.49
N LEU A 301 0.98 18.44 -8.90
CA LEU A 301 1.87 19.58 -8.68
C LEU A 301 2.32 20.22 -10.02
N LEU A 302 2.73 19.38 -10.99
CA LEU A 302 3.12 19.86 -12.32
C LEU A 302 1.96 20.54 -13.05
N LEU A 303 0.72 20.03 -12.90
CA LEU A 303 -0.49 20.68 -13.40
C LEU A 303 -0.69 22.07 -12.76
N ALA A 304 -0.56 22.18 -11.45
CA ALA A 304 -0.65 23.45 -10.73
C ALA A 304 0.45 24.43 -11.21
N CYS A 305 1.69 23.96 -11.36
CA CYS A 305 2.80 24.75 -11.89
C CYS A 305 2.55 25.22 -13.32
N THR A 306 2.00 24.36 -14.18
CA THR A 306 1.67 24.69 -15.57
C THR A 306 0.60 25.81 -15.62
N ASN A 307 -0.45 25.72 -14.78
CA ASN A 307 -1.48 26.74 -14.68
C ASN A 307 -0.92 28.08 -14.24
N VAL A 308 -0.06 28.08 -13.22
CA VAL A 308 0.60 29.28 -12.72
C VAL A 308 1.55 29.88 -13.77
N THR A 309 2.28 29.03 -14.49
CA THR A 309 3.13 29.45 -15.62
C THR A 309 2.33 30.19 -16.68
N MET A 310 1.14 29.66 -17.01
CA MET A 310 0.23 30.31 -17.96
C MET A 310 -0.26 31.70 -17.49
N LEU A 311 -0.60 31.83 -16.21
CA LEU A 311 -1.01 33.07 -15.60
C LEU A 311 0.15 34.10 -15.60
N PHE A 312 1.38 33.67 -15.29
CA PHE A 312 2.53 34.57 -15.35
C PHE A 312 2.93 34.97 -16.78
N LEU A 313 2.81 34.05 -17.73
CA LEU A 313 3.02 34.34 -19.14
C LEU A 313 2.01 35.37 -19.66
N SER A 314 0.74 35.23 -19.30
CA SER A 314 -0.34 36.20 -19.61
C SER A 314 0.00 37.59 -19.05
N ARG A 315 0.44 37.68 -17.78
CA ARG A 315 0.87 38.95 -17.17
C ARG A 315 2.08 39.55 -17.86
N SER A 316 3.10 38.75 -18.20
CA SER A 316 4.30 39.25 -18.87
C SER A 316 3.99 39.92 -20.21
N ILE A 317 2.95 39.43 -20.90
CA ILE A 317 2.50 40.01 -22.17
C ILE A 317 1.77 41.33 -21.96
N THR A 318 0.92 41.45 -20.95
CA THR A 318 0.21 42.74 -20.67
C THR A 318 1.19 43.86 -20.25
N ARG A 319 2.34 43.45 -19.65
CA ARG A 319 3.38 44.42 -19.19
C ARG A 319 4.51 44.63 -20.17
N ARG A 320 4.34 44.27 -21.44
CA ARG A 320 5.40 44.37 -22.44
C ARG A 320 5.94 45.80 -22.63
N GLY A 321 5.08 46.81 -22.69
CA GLY A 321 5.47 48.19 -22.79
C GLY A 321 6.38 48.61 -21.62
N GLU A 322 6.01 48.25 -20.41
CA GLU A 322 6.80 48.50 -19.21
C GLU A 322 8.18 47.84 -19.26
N ILE A 323 8.23 46.56 -19.70
CA ILE A 323 9.48 45.80 -19.85
C ILE A 323 10.36 46.41 -20.95
N ALA A 324 9.78 46.83 -22.09
CA ALA A 324 10.50 47.45 -23.19
C ALA A 324 11.13 48.82 -22.78
N ILE A 325 10.38 49.65 -22.06
CA ILE A 325 10.89 50.94 -21.53
C ILE A 325 12.05 50.71 -20.57
N ARG A 326 11.98 49.71 -19.68
CA ARG A 326 13.08 49.37 -18.77
C ARG A 326 14.33 48.90 -19.48
N LEU A 327 14.20 48.04 -20.51
CA LEU A 327 15.32 47.59 -21.34
C LEU A 327 15.94 48.77 -22.12
N ALA A 328 15.10 49.73 -22.67
CA ALA A 328 15.58 50.90 -23.36
C ALA A 328 16.33 51.88 -22.44
N LEU A 329 15.96 51.94 -21.16
CA LEU A 329 16.65 52.70 -20.11
C LEU A 329 17.89 51.99 -19.54
N GLY A 330 18.35 50.88 -20.15
CA GLY A 330 19.59 50.17 -19.80
C GLY A 330 19.47 49.10 -18.73
N ALA A 331 18.28 48.65 -18.36
CA ALA A 331 18.15 47.49 -17.45
C ALA A 331 18.65 46.22 -18.10
N GLY A 332 19.66 45.58 -17.51
CA GLY A 332 20.22 44.33 -18.02
C GLY A 332 19.23 43.18 -17.99
N ARG A 333 19.31 42.24 -18.98
CA ARG A 333 18.46 41.03 -19.05
C ARG A 333 18.48 40.19 -17.77
N ALA A 334 19.65 40.12 -17.11
CA ALA A 334 19.80 39.41 -15.84
C ALA A 334 18.95 39.98 -14.71
N ARG A 335 18.77 41.32 -14.66
CA ARG A 335 17.90 41.98 -13.69
C ARG A 335 16.43 41.68 -13.93
N LEU A 336 16.01 41.60 -15.19
CA LEU A 336 14.65 41.23 -15.55
C LEU A 336 14.33 39.77 -15.16
N ILE A 337 15.24 38.85 -15.45
CA ILE A 337 15.13 37.44 -15.07
C ILE A 337 15.01 37.32 -13.55
N ARG A 338 15.88 37.98 -12.80
CA ARG A 338 15.86 37.98 -11.34
C ARG A 338 14.52 38.52 -10.78
N MET A 339 13.98 39.55 -11.38
CA MET A 339 12.71 40.13 -10.99
C MET A 339 11.56 39.15 -11.20
N LEU A 340 11.49 38.44 -12.34
CA LEU A 340 10.48 37.44 -12.64
C LEU A 340 10.65 36.19 -11.72
N ALA A 341 11.89 35.80 -11.46
CA ALA A 341 12.16 34.71 -10.52
C ALA A 341 11.72 35.03 -9.10
N LEU A 342 11.95 36.30 -8.64
CA LEU A 342 11.50 36.73 -7.31
C LEU A 342 9.98 36.78 -7.20
N GLU A 343 9.27 37.25 -8.26
CA GLU A 343 7.80 37.22 -8.27
C GLU A 343 7.25 35.79 -8.15
N SER A 344 7.81 34.87 -8.91
CA SER A 344 7.48 33.43 -8.83
C SER A 344 7.83 32.84 -7.47
N PHE A 345 9.01 33.17 -6.92
CA PHE A 345 9.47 32.72 -5.62
C PHE A 345 8.55 33.16 -4.46
N PHE A 346 8.19 34.46 -4.40
CA PHE A 346 7.31 34.96 -3.33
C PHE A 346 5.92 34.30 -3.39
N THR A 347 5.40 34.06 -4.59
CA THR A 347 4.12 33.38 -4.77
C THR A 347 4.21 31.91 -4.33
N ALA A 348 5.27 31.20 -4.73
CA ALA A 348 5.50 29.81 -4.33
C ALA A 348 5.84 29.69 -2.83
N ALA A 349 6.58 30.63 -2.26
CA ALA A 349 6.87 30.68 -0.83
C ALA A 349 5.59 30.92 0.02
N ALA A 350 4.72 31.84 -0.41
CA ALA A 350 3.42 32.04 0.22
C ALA A 350 2.55 30.77 0.17
N ALA A 351 2.56 30.08 -0.98
CA ALA A 351 1.89 28.80 -1.12
C ALA A 351 2.52 27.72 -0.22
N GLY A 352 3.85 27.67 -0.13
CA GLY A 352 4.58 26.76 0.76
C GLY A 352 4.22 26.98 2.23
N LEU A 353 4.12 28.24 2.69
CA LEU A 353 3.67 28.56 4.06
C LEU A 353 2.24 28.05 4.33
N ALA A 354 1.32 28.29 3.41
CA ALA A 354 -0.05 27.76 3.52
C ALA A 354 -0.08 26.21 3.48
N SER A 355 0.85 25.61 2.75
CA SER A 355 0.98 24.16 2.63
C SER A 355 1.47 23.48 3.92
N ILE A 356 2.14 24.17 4.83
CA ILE A 356 2.53 23.66 6.15
C ILE A 356 1.29 23.23 6.94
N TYR A 357 0.27 24.07 6.93
CA TYR A 357 -1.01 23.74 7.58
C TYR A 357 -1.69 22.53 6.95
N LEU A 358 -1.72 22.47 5.61
CA LEU A 358 -2.28 21.33 4.89
C LEU A 358 -1.48 20.06 5.18
N ALA A 359 -0.15 20.10 5.13
CA ALA A 359 0.71 18.95 5.43
C ALA A 359 0.50 18.40 6.85
N ALA A 360 0.26 19.27 7.82
CA ALA A 360 0.00 18.87 9.21
C ALA A 360 -1.40 18.28 9.42
N ARG A 361 -2.41 18.74 8.68
CA ARG A 361 -3.82 18.33 8.85
C ARG A 361 -4.22 17.18 7.90
N PHE A 362 -3.55 17.04 6.79
CA PHE A 362 -3.92 16.09 5.74
C PHE A 362 -3.91 14.63 6.21
N PRO A 363 -2.91 14.14 6.97
CA PRO A 363 -2.94 12.78 7.49
C PRO A 363 -4.22 12.49 8.28
N PHE A 364 -4.58 13.36 9.23
CA PHE A 364 -5.81 13.21 10.00
C PHE A 364 -7.07 13.20 9.11
N LEU A 365 -7.18 14.15 8.16
CA LEU A 365 -8.33 14.22 7.26
C LEU A 365 -8.44 13.00 6.36
N LEU A 366 -7.32 12.49 5.89
CA LEU A 366 -7.28 11.30 5.04
C LEU A 366 -7.75 10.06 5.79
N PHE A 367 -7.16 9.79 6.96
CA PHE A 367 -7.52 8.62 7.75
C PHE A 367 -8.94 8.70 8.31
N SER A 368 -9.42 9.88 8.72
CA SER A 368 -10.81 10.05 9.15
C SER A 368 -11.85 9.78 8.06
N ALA A 369 -11.47 9.96 6.79
CA ALA A 369 -12.33 9.66 5.64
C ALA A 369 -12.32 8.17 5.25
N ILE A 370 -11.27 7.44 5.62
CA ILE A 370 -11.09 6.00 5.32
C ILE A 370 -11.61 5.17 6.49
N ASP A 371 -11.04 5.40 7.66
CA ASP A 371 -11.36 4.71 8.89
C ASP A 371 -11.26 5.68 10.08
N PRO A 372 -12.39 6.04 10.71
CA PRO A 372 -12.40 6.93 11.87
C PRO A 372 -11.56 6.42 13.05
N ALA A 373 -11.42 5.09 13.22
CA ALA A 373 -10.59 4.52 14.29
C ALA A 373 -9.09 4.79 14.03
N ALA A 374 -8.65 4.70 12.79
CA ALA A 374 -7.27 5.01 12.40
C ALA A 374 -6.95 6.52 12.44
N ALA A 375 -7.95 7.40 12.45
CA ALA A 375 -7.75 8.85 12.53
C ALA A 375 -7.03 9.29 13.82
N ALA A 376 -7.28 8.60 14.93
CA ALA A 376 -6.61 8.87 16.20
C ALA A 376 -5.09 8.61 16.10
N ALA A 377 -4.70 7.49 15.49
CA ALA A 377 -3.30 7.15 15.24
C ALA A 377 -2.64 8.14 14.24
N ALA A 378 -3.39 8.62 13.26
CA ALA A 378 -2.89 9.62 12.29
C ALA A 378 -2.54 10.97 12.95
N SER A 379 -3.09 11.30 14.12
CA SER A 379 -2.73 12.50 14.90
C SER A 379 -1.28 12.47 15.40
N LEU A 380 -0.64 11.30 15.45
CA LEU A 380 0.76 11.10 15.81
C LEU A 380 1.71 11.49 14.66
N ILE A 381 1.21 11.56 13.43
CA ILE A 381 2.00 11.90 12.24
C ILE A 381 2.22 13.42 12.24
N ARG A 382 3.40 13.84 12.72
CA ARG A 382 3.80 15.26 12.74
C ARG A 382 4.87 15.52 11.69
N PRO A 383 4.78 16.63 10.93
CA PRO A 383 5.86 17.03 10.03
C PRO A 383 7.19 17.21 10.79
N ASP A 384 8.22 16.56 10.31
CA ASP A 384 9.60 16.66 10.80
C ASP A 384 10.49 17.46 9.82
N TRP A 385 11.79 17.58 10.13
CA TRP A 385 12.73 18.31 9.28
C TRP A 385 12.83 17.75 7.85
N LYS A 386 12.59 16.43 7.63
CA LYS A 386 12.58 15.81 6.30
C LYS A 386 11.37 16.30 5.49
N VAL A 387 10.21 16.42 6.13
CA VAL A 387 8.99 16.97 5.52
C VAL A 387 9.18 18.44 5.16
N PHE A 388 9.82 19.25 6.03
CA PHE A 388 10.14 20.64 5.71
C PHE A 388 11.19 20.74 4.60
N GLY A 389 12.19 19.87 4.58
CA GLY A 389 13.15 19.78 3.48
C GLY A 389 12.48 19.43 2.14
N TYR A 390 11.59 18.44 2.15
CA TYR A 390 10.81 18.06 0.97
C TYR A 390 9.92 19.21 0.49
N LEU A 391 9.25 19.91 1.40
CA LEU A 391 8.44 21.09 1.10
C LEU A 391 9.28 22.21 0.47
N ALA A 392 10.48 22.47 0.98
CA ALA A 392 11.40 23.44 0.39
C ALA A 392 11.80 23.06 -1.05
N VAL A 393 12.03 21.78 -1.31
CA VAL A 393 12.30 21.25 -2.67
C VAL A 393 11.08 21.48 -3.58
N LEU A 394 9.85 21.19 -3.11
CA LEU A 394 8.64 21.42 -3.89
C LEU A 394 8.44 22.91 -4.21
N VAL A 395 8.67 23.80 -3.25
CA VAL A 395 8.64 25.26 -3.46
C VAL A 395 9.68 25.69 -4.49
N PHE A 396 10.89 25.15 -4.43
CA PHE A 396 11.93 25.40 -5.42
C PHE A 396 11.53 24.93 -6.82
N ILE A 397 11.01 23.71 -6.95
CA ILE A 397 10.50 23.17 -8.22
C ILE A 397 9.36 24.03 -8.76
N ALA A 398 8.40 24.40 -7.91
CA ALA A 398 7.28 25.26 -8.30
C ALA A 398 7.76 26.64 -8.78
N THR A 399 8.74 27.23 -8.09
CA THR A 399 9.37 28.49 -8.50
C THR A 399 10.04 28.37 -9.87
N ALA A 400 10.89 27.37 -10.04
CA ALA A 400 11.61 27.11 -11.28
C ALA A 400 10.65 26.86 -12.45
N ALA A 401 9.68 25.96 -12.27
CA ALA A 401 8.70 25.63 -13.30
C ALA A 401 7.87 26.84 -13.71
N SER A 402 7.43 27.66 -12.75
CA SER A 402 6.59 28.83 -13.01
C SER A 402 7.37 30.00 -13.65
N ALA A 403 8.68 30.11 -13.38
CA ALA A 403 9.53 31.17 -13.90
C ALA A 403 10.13 30.87 -15.27
N LEU A 404 10.34 29.59 -15.63
CA LEU A 404 11.07 29.17 -16.84
C LEU A 404 10.44 29.71 -18.14
N ALA A 405 9.14 29.62 -18.32
CA ALA A 405 8.49 30.08 -19.56
C ALA A 405 8.52 31.60 -19.71
N PRO A 406 8.16 32.43 -18.68
CA PRO A 406 8.33 33.88 -18.74
C PRO A 406 9.78 34.32 -18.98
N MET A 407 10.77 33.64 -18.35
CA MET A 407 12.19 33.92 -18.55
C MET A 407 12.61 33.63 -19.99
N ARG A 408 12.26 32.46 -20.54
CA ARG A 408 12.58 32.10 -21.93
C ARG A 408 11.98 33.06 -22.94
N GLU A 409 10.79 33.56 -22.69
CA GLU A 409 10.16 34.58 -23.53
C GLU A 409 10.90 35.93 -23.44
N SER A 410 11.40 36.30 -22.25
CA SER A 410 12.18 37.52 -22.04
C SER A 410 13.53 37.51 -22.77
N PHE A 411 14.15 36.33 -22.99
CA PHE A 411 15.38 36.23 -23.80
C PHE A 411 15.16 36.50 -25.28
N ARG A 412 13.96 36.27 -25.80
CA ARG A 412 13.58 36.40 -27.21
C ARG A 412 13.01 37.80 -27.53
N PHE A 413 13.11 38.76 -26.59
CA PHE A 413 12.57 40.09 -26.73
C PHE A 413 13.42 40.94 -27.69
N ASP A 414 12.86 41.29 -28.84
CA ASP A 414 13.47 42.23 -29.75
C ASP A 414 12.91 43.64 -29.47
N LEU A 415 13.79 44.52 -29.00
CA LEU A 415 13.48 45.89 -28.58
C LEU A 415 12.90 46.73 -29.73
N VAL A 416 13.41 46.53 -30.95
CA VAL A 416 12.99 47.29 -32.12
C VAL A 416 11.55 46.97 -32.54
N THR A 417 11.24 45.69 -32.49
CA THR A 417 9.89 45.18 -32.80
C THR A 417 8.85 45.58 -31.75
N ALA A 418 9.27 45.64 -30.48
CA ALA A 418 8.40 45.99 -29.33
C ALA A 418 8.05 47.50 -29.32
N LEU A 419 9.00 48.35 -29.70
CA LEU A 419 8.82 49.81 -29.79
C LEU A 419 8.01 50.25 -31.03
N LYS A 420 8.10 49.50 -32.14
CA LYS A 420 7.39 49.80 -33.39
C LYS A 420 5.90 49.39 -33.39
N GLY A 421 5.39 48.77 -32.31
CA GLY A 421 3.96 48.46 -32.17
C GLY A 421 3.39 47.45 -33.21
N ARG A 422 4.21 46.93 -34.13
CA ARG A 422 3.78 46.07 -35.26
C ARG A 422 4.03 44.59 -34.97
N GLY A 423 2.94 43.82 -34.97
CA GLY A 423 2.81 42.45 -34.60
C GLY A 423 3.49 41.42 -35.52
N GLY A 424 4.80 41.19 -35.33
CA GLY A 424 5.52 40.13 -36.08
C GLY A 424 5.72 38.81 -35.36
N SER A 425 5.24 38.63 -34.11
CA SER A 425 5.56 37.43 -33.33
C SER A 425 4.36 36.58 -32.88
N ALA A 426 3.19 36.79 -33.47
CA ALA A 426 1.94 36.07 -33.06
C ALA A 426 2.01 34.57 -33.30
N THR A 427 2.69 34.13 -34.38
CA THR A 427 2.81 32.71 -34.78
C THR A 427 3.69 31.89 -33.80
N MET A 428 4.84 32.46 -33.37
CA MET A 428 5.78 31.71 -32.50
C MET A 428 5.28 31.55 -31.06
N ARG A 429 4.43 32.47 -30.57
CA ARG A 429 3.77 32.42 -29.25
C ARG A 429 2.69 31.39 -29.15
N SER A 430 1.99 31.16 -30.25
CA SER A 430 0.99 30.11 -30.37
C SER A 430 1.52 28.73 -30.06
N HIS A 431 2.81 28.48 -30.32
CA HIS A 431 3.43 27.16 -30.09
C HIS A 431 3.72 26.86 -28.62
N THR A 432 4.31 27.79 -27.85
CA THR A 432 4.62 27.56 -26.43
C THR A 432 3.36 27.35 -25.60
N THR A 433 2.35 28.22 -25.79
CA THR A 433 1.07 28.11 -25.11
C THR A 433 0.32 26.84 -25.50
N SER A 434 0.33 26.47 -26.80
CA SER A 434 -0.27 25.22 -27.26
C SER A 434 0.43 23.98 -26.68
N ALA A 435 1.76 24.01 -26.62
CA ALA A 435 2.52 22.91 -26.02
C ALA A 435 2.21 22.71 -24.53
N LEU A 436 2.10 23.80 -23.76
CA LEU A 436 1.73 23.72 -22.35
C LEU A 436 0.33 23.13 -22.14
N ILE A 437 -0.66 23.51 -22.98
CA ILE A 437 -2.00 22.90 -22.94
C ILE A 437 -1.94 21.40 -23.25
N VAL A 438 -1.20 21.01 -24.29
CA VAL A 438 -1.07 19.60 -24.68
C VAL A 438 -0.44 18.78 -23.55
N VAL A 439 0.62 19.29 -22.92
CA VAL A 439 1.27 18.64 -21.77
C VAL A 439 0.30 18.53 -20.58
N GLN A 440 -0.45 19.61 -20.29
CA GLN A 440 -1.43 19.61 -19.23
C GLN A 440 -2.56 18.58 -19.47
N LEU A 441 -3.10 18.53 -20.70
CA LEU A 441 -4.11 17.55 -21.06
C LEU A 441 -3.57 16.11 -21.01
N ALA A 442 -2.32 15.90 -21.41
CA ALA A 442 -1.65 14.61 -21.30
C ALA A 442 -1.51 14.14 -19.84
N MET A 443 -1.05 15.04 -18.93
CA MET A 443 -0.95 14.72 -17.50
C MET A 443 -2.33 14.42 -16.88
N SER A 444 -3.35 15.22 -17.25
CA SER A 444 -4.73 15.00 -16.80
C SER A 444 -5.29 13.68 -17.32
N PHE A 445 -4.97 13.30 -18.57
CA PHE A 445 -5.34 11.99 -19.12
C PHE A 445 -4.73 10.83 -18.33
N VAL A 446 -3.43 10.89 -18.00
CA VAL A 446 -2.75 9.85 -17.20
C VAL A 446 -3.42 9.69 -15.83
N LEU A 447 -3.74 10.81 -15.16
CA LEU A 447 -4.43 10.76 -13.86
C LEU A 447 -5.85 10.21 -13.96
N LEU A 448 -6.59 10.57 -15.02
CA LEU A 448 -7.92 10.02 -15.28
C LEU A 448 -7.87 8.52 -15.58
N ALA A 449 -6.91 8.08 -16.41
CA ALA A 449 -6.71 6.67 -16.72
C ALA A 449 -6.40 5.86 -15.45
N ALA A 450 -5.51 6.37 -14.59
CA ALA A 450 -5.24 5.77 -13.29
C ALA A 450 -6.52 5.73 -12.41
N ALA A 451 -7.30 6.81 -12.36
CA ALA A 451 -8.53 6.84 -11.57
C ALA A 451 -9.57 5.82 -12.05
N VAL A 452 -9.76 5.69 -13.37
CA VAL A 452 -10.67 4.69 -13.96
C VAL A 452 -10.19 3.28 -13.65
N LEU A 453 -8.87 3.04 -13.73
CA LEU A 453 -8.26 1.76 -13.40
C LEU A 453 -8.55 1.38 -11.93
N PHE A 454 -8.23 2.25 -10.99
CA PHE A 454 -8.46 2.00 -9.56
C PHE A 454 -9.93 1.95 -9.18
N ALA A 455 -10.80 2.69 -9.86
CA ALA A 455 -12.25 2.62 -9.64
C ALA A 455 -12.83 1.25 -10.06
N ARG A 456 -12.23 0.54 -11.00
CA ARG A 456 -12.65 -0.80 -11.43
C ARG A 456 -12.18 -1.93 -10.53
N LEU A 457 -11.08 -1.76 -9.80
CA LEU A 457 -10.50 -2.81 -8.95
C LEU A 457 -11.51 -3.45 -7.99
N PRO A 458 -12.29 -2.70 -7.19
CA PRO A 458 -13.27 -3.30 -6.28
C PRO A 458 -14.30 -4.16 -7.01
N PHE A 459 -14.71 -3.74 -8.21
CA PHE A 459 -15.67 -4.50 -9.02
C PHE A 459 -15.05 -5.78 -9.60
N SER A 460 -13.77 -5.75 -9.96
CA SER A 460 -13.10 -6.96 -10.48
C SER A 460 -12.91 -7.99 -9.38
N ILE A 461 -12.59 -7.58 -8.14
CA ILE A 461 -12.46 -8.50 -7.00
C ILE A 461 -13.79 -9.23 -6.75
N VAL A 462 -14.90 -8.50 -6.71
CA VAL A 462 -16.22 -9.04 -6.38
C VAL A 462 -16.83 -9.85 -7.53
N ASN A 463 -16.55 -9.49 -8.80
CA ASN A 463 -17.18 -10.13 -9.96
C ASN A 463 -16.32 -11.22 -10.62
N THR A 464 -15.08 -11.41 -10.19
CA THR A 464 -14.25 -12.51 -10.71
C THR A 464 -14.72 -13.82 -10.08
N ASP A 465 -15.08 -14.80 -10.93
CA ASP A 465 -15.38 -16.15 -10.47
C ASP A 465 -14.11 -16.83 -9.95
N PRO A 466 -14.04 -17.17 -8.67
CA PRO A 466 -12.87 -17.86 -8.12
C PRO A 466 -12.83 -19.36 -8.47
N GLY A 467 -13.87 -19.89 -9.13
CA GLY A 467 -13.98 -21.31 -9.47
C GLY A 467 -14.57 -22.17 -8.35
N PHE A 468 -15.13 -21.54 -7.30
CA PHE A 468 -15.81 -22.20 -6.20
C PHE A 468 -16.85 -21.29 -5.54
N GLU A 469 -17.76 -21.89 -4.76
CA GLU A 469 -18.88 -21.18 -4.12
C GLU A 469 -18.39 -20.31 -2.93
N THR A 470 -18.67 -19.02 -2.98
CA THR A 470 -18.23 -18.06 -1.96
C THR A 470 -19.38 -17.47 -1.14
N ARG A 471 -20.58 -17.32 -1.74
CA ARG A 471 -21.71 -16.65 -1.09
C ARG A 471 -22.43 -17.54 -0.10
N HIS A 472 -22.50 -18.82 -0.43
CA HIS A 472 -23.18 -19.82 0.37
C HIS A 472 -22.23 -20.79 1.07
N THR A 473 -20.95 -20.43 1.13
CA THR A 473 -19.93 -21.13 1.93
C THR A 473 -19.38 -20.19 2.96
N MET A 474 -19.42 -20.59 4.23
CA MET A 474 -18.82 -19.82 5.34
C MET A 474 -17.67 -20.58 5.97
N THR A 475 -16.73 -19.85 6.50
CA THR A 475 -15.68 -20.36 7.36
C THR A 475 -16.13 -20.26 8.81
N VAL A 476 -15.83 -21.25 9.61
CA VAL A 476 -16.06 -21.27 11.05
C VAL A 476 -14.70 -21.33 11.72
N PRO A 477 -14.16 -20.22 12.19
CA PRO A 477 -12.88 -20.24 12.88
C PRO A 477 -13.04 -21.01 14.19
N LEU A 478 -12.15 -21.98 14.39
CA LEU A 478 -12.10 -22.86 15.55
C LEU A 478 -10.65 -22.96 16.04
N GLU A 479 -10.48 -22.91 17.33
CA GLU A 479 -9.18 -23.03 17.98
C GLU A 479 -9.12 -24.32 18.78
N VAL A 480 -9.19 -25.49 18.12
CA VAL A 480 -9.18 -26.79 18.75
C VAL A 480 -7.77 -27.35 19.03
N GLU A 481 -6.76 -26.73 18.46
CA GLU A 481 -5.36 -27.06 18.73
C GLU A 481 -4.84 -26.48 20.05
N ILE A 482 -5.64 -25.63 20.70
CA ILE A 482 -5.27 -24.84 21.88
C ILE A 482 -5.66 -25.54 23.18
N PRO A 483 -4.86 -25.50 24.26
CA PRO A 483 -5.34 -25.81 25.58
C PRO A 483 -6.59 -24.97 25.95
N PRO A 484 -7.63 -25.58 26.58
CA PRO A 484 -7.52 -26.81 27.36
C PRO A 484 -7.72 -28.11 26.56
N TYR A 485 -7.80 -28.06 25.23
CA TYR A 485 -8.01 -29.30 24.46
C TYR A 485 -6.80 -30.22 24.57
N THR A 486 -7.06 -31.48 24.92
CA THR A 486 -6.14 -32.59 24.70
C THR A 486 -6.49 -33.24 23.36
N GLU A 487 -5.56 -34.00 22.77
CA GLU A 487 -5.84 -34.72 21.52
C GLU A 487 -7.14 -35.54 21.61
N ALA A 488 -7.41 -36.18 22.73
CA ALA A 488 -8.62 -36.96 22.95
C ALA A 488 -9.91 -36.09 23.02
N SER A 489 -9.84 -34.93 23.67
CA SER A 489 -11.00 -34.04 23.78
C SER A 489 -11.30 -33.31 22.46
N ALA A 490 -10.28 -32.93 21.70
CA ALA A 490 -10.43 -32.34 20.39
C ALA A 490 -11.02 -33.34 19.38
N LEU A 491 -10.54 -34.57 19.37
CA LEU A 491 -11.10 -35.67 18.56
C LEU A 491 -12.56 -35.99 18.91
N ALA A 492 -13.03 -35.73 20.13
CA ALA A 492 -14.44 -35.86 20.52
C ALA A 492 -15.29 -34.63 20.17
N PHE A 493 -14.65 -33.44 20.14
CA PHE A 493 -15.30 -32.16 19.87
C PHE A 493 -15.78 -32.07 18.41
N GLU A 494 -14.90 -32.37 17.43
CA GLU A 494 -15.23 -32.25 16.01
C GLU A 494 -16.50 -33.02 15.59
N PRO A 495 -16.65 -34.31 15.84
CA PRO A 495 -17.87 -35.03 15.47
C PRO A 495 -19.13 -34.53 16.18
N SER A 496 -18.99 -34.06 17.43
CA SER A 496 -20.10 -33.47 18.18
C SER A 496 -20.54 -32.16 17.57
N LEU A 497 -19.59 -31.32 17.14
CA LEU A 497 -19.84 -30.07 16.45
C LEU A 497 -20.48 -30.31 15.08
N GLU A 498 -19.91 -31.19 14.26
CA GLU A 498 -20.45 -31.53 12.93
C GLU A 498 -21.90 -32.01 13.01
N SER A 499 -22.18 -32.96 13.94
CA SER A 499 -23.52 -33.51 14.08
C SER A 499 -24.58 -32.48 14.43
N ARG A 500 -24.22 -31.46 15.25
CA ARG A 500 -25.14 -30.37 15.63
C ARG A 500 -25.28 -29.33 14.52
N ILE A 501 -24.19 -28.99 13.83
CA ILE A 501 -24.23 -28.00 12.73
C ILE A 501 -25.06 -28.56 11.56
N LEU A 502 -24.97 -29.88 11.25
CA LEU A 502 -25.79 -30.52 10.21
C LEU A 502 -27.30 -30.48 10.51
N GLN A 503 -27.70 -30.28 11.76
CA GLN A 503 -29.12 -30.13 12.16
C GLN A 503 -29.62 -28.67 12.02
N VAL A 504 -28.75 -27.69 11.77
CA VAL A 504 -29.17 -26.30 11.58
C VAL A 504 -29.94 -26.17 10.27
N PRO A 505 -31.17 -25.61 10.31
CA PRO A 505 -31.94 -25.38 9.10
C PRO A 505 -31.16 -24.54 8.08
N GLY A 506 -31.08 -25.05 6.85
CA GLY A 506 -30.37 -24.40 5.77
C GLY A 506 -28.94 -24.90 5.57
N VAL A 507 -28.31 -25.63 6.48
CA VAL A 507 -27.01 -26.26 6.27
C VAL A 507 -27.14 -27.45 5.32
N GLN A 508 -26.28 -27.51 4.31
CA GLN A 508 -26.29 -28.53 3.27
C GLN A 508 -25.15 -29.54 3.41
N SER A 509 -23.93 -29.05 3.68
CA SER A 509 -22.74 -29.89 3.83
C SER A 509 -21.68 -29.17 4.68
N LEU A 510 -20.77 -29.99 5.22
CA LEU A 510 -19.59 -29.55 5.97
C LEU A 510 -18.33 -30.08 5.31
N ALA A 511 -17.24 -29.35 5.43
CA ALA A 511 -15.91 -29.82 5.00
C ALA A 511 -14.82 -29.20 5.87
N TRP A 512 -13.74 -29.95 6.03
CA TRP A 512 -12.50 -29.45 6.61
C TRP A 512 -11.46 -29.25 5.52
N GLY A 513 -10.60 -28.24 5.67
CA GLY A 513 -9.48 -27.98 4.80
C GLY A 513 -8.39 -27.21 5.55
N SER A 514 -7.13 -27.51 5.24
CA SER A 514 -5.99 -26.86 5.90
C SER A 514 -5.73 -25.42 5.40
N LEU A 515 -6.23 -25.06 4.22
CA LEU A 515 -6.04 -23.77 3.61
C LEU A 515 -7.32 -22.94 3.59
N VAL A 516 -7.26 -21.79 4.21
CA VAL A 516 -8.35 -20.80 4.08
C VAL A 516 -8.18 -20.06 2.74
N PRO A 517 -9.23 -19.98 1.90
CA PRO A 517 -9.14 -19.23 0.66
C PRO A 517 -8.68 -17.78 0.89
N PHE A 518 -7.78 -17.30 0.02
CA PHE A 518 -7.21 -15.95 0.00
C PHE A 518 -6.25 -15.59 1.13
N THR A 519 -5.83 -16.53 1.96
CA THR A 519 -4.78 -16.30 2.98
C THR A 519 -3.38 -16.67 2.50
N GLY A 520 -3.28 -17.21 1.29
CA GLY A 520 -2.05 -17.77 0.71
C GLY A 520 -1.87 -19.25 1.06
N ALA A 521 -1.05 -19.95 0.30
CA ALA A 521 -0.75 -21.35 0.54
C ALA A 521 0.77 -21.55 0.65
N PRO A 522 1.24 -22.33 1.63
CA PRO A 522 2.64 -22.71 1.70
C PRO A 522 3.02 -23.56 0.50
N ILE A 523 4.18 -23.30 -0.09
CA ILE A 523 4.70 -24.04 -1.23
C ILE A 523 5.66 -25.11 -0.70
N SER A 524 5.42 -26.37 -1.08
CA SER A 524 6.22 -27.52 -0.72
C SER A 524 6.83 -28.19 -1.95
N GLU A 525 7.93 -28.87 -1.81
CA GLU A 525 8.52 -29.65 -2.91
C GLU A 525 7.87 -31.04 -2.99
N VAL A 526 7.13 -31.28 -4.07
CA VAL A 526 6.49 -32.59 -4.35
C VAL A 526 7.27 -33.33 -5.42
N ARG A 527 7.50 -34.64 -5.21
CA ARG A 527 8.19 -35.54 -6.15
C ARG A 527 7.17 -36.40 -6.89
N PHE A 528 7.44 -36.79 -8.12
CA PHE A 528 6.52 -37.57 -8.98
C PHE A 528 7.03 -38.96 -9.36
N ASP A 529 8.25 -39.34 -8.90
CA ASP A 529 8.80 -40.65 -9.13
C ASP A 529 9.69 -41.09 -7.95
N THR A 530 9.58 -42.33 -7.54
CA THR A 530 10.36 -42.91 -6.45
C THR A 530 11.87 -43.02 -6.77
N GLN A 531 12.26 -42.89 -8.07
CA GLN A 531 13.66 -42.96 -8.52
C GLN A 531 14.37 -41.62 -8.55
N SER A 532 13.65 -40.51 -8.56
CA SER A 532 14.23 -39.14 -8.64
C SER A 532 14.52 -38.59 -7.23
N ARG A 533 15.46 -39.13 -6.50
CA ARG A 533 16.02 -38.50 -5.32
C ARG A 533 16.72 -37.17 -5.75
N GLY A 534 16.02 -36.06 -5.62
CA GLY A 534 16.63 -34.75 -5.77
C GLY A 534 15.96 -33.74 -6.70
N GLN A 535 14.85 -34.04 -7.40
CA GLN A 535 14.13 -33.08 -8.26
C GLN A 535 12.64 -32.99 -7.88
N GLY A 536 12.34 -32.36 -6.74
CA GLY A 536 10.99 -31.95 -6.42
C GLY A 536 10.56 -30.74 -7.25
N ARG A 537 9.25 -30.60 -7.51
CA ARG A 537 8.66 -29.39 -8.10
C ARG A 537 7.79 -28.69 -7.06
N PRO A 538 7.76 -27.35 -7.07
CA PRO A 538 6.96 -26.59 -6.12
C PRO A 538 5.46 -26.81 -6.37
N ALA A 539 4.73 -27.13 -5.31
CA ALA A 539 3.27 -27.24 -5.31
C ALA A 539 2.72 -26.89 -3.91
N SER A 540 1.49 -26.39 -3.86
CA SER A 540 0.78 -26.24 -2.58
C SER A 540 0.10 -27.57 -2.21
N ILE A 541 0.09 -27.92 -0.92
CA ILE A 541 -0.59 -29.11 -0.39
C ILE A 541 -1.74 -28.62 0.48
N ASP A 542 -2.94 -29.17 0.25
CA ASP A 542 -4.14 -28.91 1.03
C ASP A 542 -4.71 -30.22 1.56
N ASN A 543 -4.75 -30.36 2.89
CA ASN A 543 -5.34 -31.53 3.56
C ASN A 543 -6.84 -31.28 3.71
N VAL A 544 -7.68 -32.08 3.05
CA VAL A 544 -9.11 -31.84 2.96
C VAL A 544 -9.96 -33.06 3.37
N SER A 545 -11.15 -32.81 3.87
CA SER A 545 -12.13 -33.88 4.10
C SER A 545 -12.73 -34.39 2.78
N PRO A 546 -13.35 -35.61 2.77
CA PRO A 546 -13.97 -36.15 1.55
C PRO A 546 -15.03 -35.25 0.91
N GLU A 547 -15.76 -34.49 1.71
CA GLU A 547 -16.83 -33.60 1.30
C GLU A 547 -16.36 -32.24 0.75
N PHE A 548 -15.06 -31.96 0.76
CA PHE A 548 -14.50 -30.65 0.39
C PHE A 548 -14.96 -30.15 -1.00
N PHE A 549 -14.76 -30.99 -2.02
CA PHE A 549 -15.12 -30.63 -3.40
C PHE A 549 -16.61 -30.36 -3.58
N SER A 550 -17.47 -31.12 -2.92
CA SER A 550 -18.93 -30.91 -2.97
C SER A 550 -19.35 -29.67 -2.19
N THR A 551 -18.72 -29.40 -1.04
CA THR A 551 -19.00 -28.24 -0.20
C THR A 551 -18.61 -26.94 -0.90
N PHE A 552 -17.44 -26.89 -1.53
CA PHE A 552 -17.00 -25.74 -2.31
C PHE A 552 -17.58 -25.68 -3.74
N GLY A 553 -18.20 -26.78 -4.22
CA GLY A 553 -18.70 -26.86 -5.59
C GLY A 553 -17.60 -26.85 -6.65
N ILE A 554 -16.39 -27.33 -6.31
CA ILE A 554 -15.26 -27.43 -7.24
C ILE A 554 -15.48 -28.67 -8.15
N PRO A 555 -15.62 -28.49 -9.48
CA PRO A 555 -15.84 -29.63 -10.37
C PRO A 555 -14.56 -30.42 -10.61
N LEU A 556 -14.71 -31.72 -10.79
CA LEU A 556 -13.65 -32.62 -11.25
C LEU A 556 -13.70 -32.78 -12.77
N MET A 557 -12.56 -32.67 -13.42
CA MET A 557 -12.44 -32.87 -14.89
C MET A 557 -12.33 -34.34 -15.26
N HIS A 558 -11.54 -35.10 -14.48
CA HIS A 558 -11.25 -36.51 -14.69
C HIS A 558 -11.21 -37.24 -13.37
N GLY A 559 -11.51 -38.56 -13.40
CA GLY A 559 -11.43 -39.43 -12.23
C GLY A 559 -12.63 -39.31 -11.31
N ARG A 560 -12.41 -39.48 -10.00
CA ARG A 560 -13.43 -39.45 -8.96
C ARG A 560 -13.03 -38.58 -7.76
N SER A 561 -14.00 -38.13 -7.00
CA SER A 561 -13.79 -37.44 -5.72
C SER A 561 -13.34 -38.43 -4.62
N PHE A 562 -12.88 -37.88 -3.51
CA PHE A 562 -12.63 -38.66 -2.30
C PHE A 562 -13.92 -39.29 -1.77
N LEU A 563 -13.77 -40.48 -1.19
CA LEU A 563 -14.84 -41.18 -0.48
C LEU A 563 -14.42 -41.31 0.98
N ARG A 564 -15.38 -41.43 1.90
CA ARG A 564 -15.10 -41.71 3.30
C ARG A 564 -14.35 -43.04 3.50
N SER A 565 -14.55 -44.03 2.58
CA SER A 565 -13.79 -45.25 2.57
C SER A 565 -12.29 -45.12 2.20
N ASP A 566 -11.91 -44.01 1.60
CA ASP A 566 -10.50 -43.73 1.26
C ASP A 566 -9.70 -43.25 2.49
N VAL A 567 -10.39 -42.84 3.58
CA VAL A 567 -9.77 -42.54 4.88
C VAL A 567 -9.36 -43.87 5.51
N SER A 568 -8.12 -44.28 5.28
CA SER A 568 -7.63 -45.59 5.73
C SER A 568 -6.86 -45.48 7.05
N ALA A 569 -7.22 -46.32 8.01
CA ALA A 569 -6.49 -46.48 9.28
C ALA A 569 -5.10 -47.10 9.12
N ASN A 570 -4.77 -47.66 7.94
CA ASN A 570 -3.47 -48.30 7.63
C ASN A 570 -2.79 -47.57 6.47
N ASN A 571 -1.83 -46.79 6.77
CA ASN A 571 -0.94 -45.85 6.09
C ASN A 571 -0.19 -46.34 4.81
N ARG A 572 -0.68 -47.32 4.03
CA ARG A 572 0.15 -47.89 2.97
C ARG A 572 -0.11 -47.43 1.53
N THR A 573 -1.28 -46.91 1.19
CA THR A 573 -1.52 -46.29 -0.12
C THR A 573 -2.59 -45.23 0.05
N GLN A 574 -2.18 -43.98 0.16
CA GLN A 574 -3.10 -42.86 0.25
C GLN A 574 -3.43 -42.37 -1.15
N VAL A 575 -4.60 -41.79 -1.30
CA VAL A 575 -5.08 -41.24 -2.56
C VAL A 575 -4.96 -39.70 -2.55
N ALA A 576 -4.80 -39.12 -3.74
CA ALA A 576 -4.71 -37.70 -3.92
C ALA A 576 -5.56 -37.22 -5.12
N ILE A 577 -6.01 -35.98 -5.06
CA ILE A 577 -6.57 -35.26 -6.20
C ILE A 577 -5.62 -34.12 -6.53
N VAL A 578 -5.40 -33.84 -7.80
CA VAL A 578 -4.50 -32.79 -8.26
C VAL A 578 -5.27 -31.70 -9.01
N SER A 579 -4.78 -30.46 -8.99
CA SER A 579 -5.29 -29.40 -9.86
C SER A 579 -4.86 -29.61 -11.31
N GLN A 580 -5.55 -28.98 -12.26
CA GLN A 580 -5.17 -29.01 -13.67
C GLN A 580 -3.76 -28.45 -13.89
N ALA A 581 -3.41 -27.35 -13.18
CA ALA A 581 -2.07 -26.76 -13.19
C ALA A 581 -1.00 -27.76 -12.71
N PHE A 582 -1.31 -28.54 -11.67
CA PHE A 582 -0.42 -29.57 -11.18
C PHE A 582 -0.22 -30.67 -12.23
N ALA A 583 -1.33 -31.19 -12.79
CA ALA A 583 -1.28 -32.23 -13.83
C ALA A 583 -0.42 -31.79 -15.01
N LYS A 584 -0.62 -30.57 -15.49
CA LYS A 584 0.16 -29.97 -16.58
C LYS A 584 1.63 -29.76 -16.22
N ALA A 585 1.93 -29.30 -14.99
CA ALA A 585 3.29 -29.06 -14.54
C ALA A 585 4.11 -30.35 -14.37
N PHE A 586 3.47 -31.44 -13.91
CA PHE A 586 4.15 -32.66 -13.57
C PHE A 586 4.17 -33.68 -14.69
N TRP A 587 3.12 -33.77 -15.52
CA TRP A 587 2.97 -34.81 -16.53
C TRP A 587 2.66 -34.33 -17.94
N ALA A 588 2.66 -33.00 -18.15
CA ALA A 588 2.37 -32.36 -19.42
C ALA A 588 1.03 -32.86 -20.05
N ASP A 589 1.12 -33.68 -21.09
CA ASP A 589 -0.06 -34.15 -21.87
C ASP A 589 -0.51 -35.59 -21.50
N SER A 590 0.06 -36.19 -20.47
CA SER A 590 -0.30 -37.58 -20.09
C SER A 590 -1.32 -37.59 -18.94
N ASP A 591 -2.27 -38.56 -19.00
CA ASP A 591 -3.29 -38.72 -17.95
C ASP A 591 -2.62 -38.90 -16.57
N PRO A 592 -2.93 -38.01 -15.61
CA PRO A 592 -2.39 -38.09 -14.25
C PRO A 592 -3.05 -39.18 -13.38
N VAL A 593 -4.25 -39.64 -13.73
CA VAL A 593 -4.99 -40.64 -12.92
C VAL A 593 -4.25 -41.96 -12.90
N GLY A 594 -4.08 -42.53 -11.71
CA GLY A 594 -3.29 -43.75 -11.46
C GLY A 594 -1.78 -43.54 -11.27
N LYS A 595 -1.28 -42.33 -11.51
CA LYS A 595 0.15 -42.03 -11.26
C LYS A 595 0.43 -41.72 -9.78
N MET A 596 1.69 -41.88 -9.40
CA MET A 596 2.14 -41.75 -8.02
C MET A 596 2.85 -40.41 -7.81
N VAL A 597 2.58 -39.75 -6.69
CA VAL A 597 3.30 -38.60 -6.18
C VAL A 597 3.83 -38.87 -4.78
N VAL A 598 4.93 -38.22 -4.41
CA VAL A 598 5.56 -38.37 -3.10
C VAL A 598 5.65 -37.01 -2.46
N THR A 599 5.05 -36.86 -1.29
CA THR A 599 5.07 -35.63 -0.49
C THR A 599 6.42 -35.41 0.23
N PRO A 600 6.72 -34.26 0.78
CA PRO A 600 7.96 -33.99 1.51
C PRO A 600 8.19 -34.90 2.71
N ASP A 601 7.10 -35.34 3.36
CA ASP A 601 7.07 -36.29 4.49
C ASP A 601 7.09 -37.77 4.05
N ASP A 602 7.47 -38.01 2.79
CA ASP A 602 7.67 -39.33 2.18
C ASP A 602 6.39 -40.20 2.09
N ARG A 603 5.19 -39.57 2.10
CA ARG A 603 3.92 -40.27 1.81
C ARG A 603 3.79 -40.55 0.31
N HIS A 604 3.46 -41.79 -0.04
CA HIS A 604 3.22 -42.22 -1.41
C HIS A 604 1.71 -42.13 -1.72
N LEU A 605 1.33 -41.28 -2.64
CA LEU A 605 -0.06 -41.01 -2.97
C LEU A 605 -0.37 -41.38 -4.43
N VAL A 606 -1.50 -42.05 -4.64
CA VAL A 606 -2.01 -42.34 -5.99
C VAL A 606 -3.03 -41.29 -6.40
N VAL A 607 -2.84 -40.67 -7.55
CA VAL A 607 -3.77 -39.69 -8.10
C VAL A 607 -5.06 -40.37 -8.57
N ILE A 608 -6.20 -40.00 -8.01
CA ILE A 608 -7.52 -40.58 -8.34
C ILE A 608 -8.42 -39.59 -9.11
N GLY A 609 -8.09 -38.31 -9.17
CA GLY A 609 -8.87 -37.32 -9.86
C GLY A 609 -8.10 -36.04 -10.15
N VAL A 610 -8.67 -35.25 -11.07
CA VAL A 610 -8.15 -33.94 -11.46
C VAL A 610 -9.25 -32.90 -11.28
N ALA A 611 -8.99 -31.89 -10.42
CA ALA A 611 -9.89 -30.77 -10.18
C ALA A 611 -9.59 -29.62 -11.12
N VAL A 612 -10.61 -28.81 -11.41
CA VAL A 612 -10.47 -27.54 -12.12
C VAL A 612 -9.61 -26.60 -11.29
N ASP A 613 -8.78 -25.78 -11.95
CA ASP A 613 -7.98 -24.76 -11.29
C ASP A 613 -8.88 -23.68 -10.68
N THR A 614 -8.57 -23.27 -9.47
CA THR A 614 -9.28 -22.24 -8.70
C THR A 614 -8.44 -20.95 -8.62
N ARG A 615 -9.02 -19.90 -8.04
CA ARG A 615 -8.32 -18.65 -7.64
C ARG A 615 -8.47 -18.47 -6.14
N SER A 616 -7.91 -19.40 -5.39
CA SER A 616 -8.00 -19.39 -3.93
C SER A 616 -6.80 -18.75 -3.25
N GLU A 617 -5.68 -18.57 -3.96
CA GLU A 617 -4.51 -17.87 -3.43
C GLU A 617 -4.54 -16.37 -3.73
N ARG A 618 -4.96 -16.00 -4.94
CA ARG A 618 -5.00 -14.61 -5.43
C ARG A 618 -6.22 -14.40 -6.33
N PHE A 619 -6.87 -13.25 -6.21
CA PHE A 619 -8.09 -12.94 -6.97
C PHE A 619 -7.92 -12.93 -8.49
N SER A 620 -6.70 -12.73 -8.99
CA SER A 620 -6.42 -12.41 -10.38
C SER A 620 -5.86 -13.55 -11.21
N ILE A 621 -5.24 -14.50 -10.57
CA ILE A 621 -4.44 -15.53 -11.24
C ILE A 621 -4.97 -16.88 -10.77
N LEU A 622 -5.12 -17.82 -11.69
CA LEU A 622 -5.35 -19.20 -11.32
C LEU A 622 -4.22 -19.70 -10.43
N ASP A 623 -4.58 -20.49 -9.46
CA ASP A 623 -3.63 -21.06 -8.50
C ASP A 623 -2.55 -21.86 -9.22
N GLY A 624 -1.37 -21.90 -8.62
CA GLY A 624 -0.30 -22.76 -9.06
C GLY A 624 -0.62 -24.26 -8.90
N PRO A 625 0.37 -25.15 -9.15
CA PRO A 625 0.20 -26.57 -8.93
C PRO A 625 -0.26 -26.86 -7.51
N ARG A 626 -1.42 -27.55 -7.35
CA ARG A 626 -2.00 -27.88 -6.05
C ARG A 626 -2.28 -29.38 -5.94
N LEU A 627 -1.91 -29.92 -4.80
CA LEU A 627 -2.13 -31.30 -4.41
C LEU A 627 -3.13 -31.34 -3.26
N TYR A 628 -4.26 -32.00 -3.44
CA TYR A 628 -5.24 -32.25 -2.38
C TYR A 628 -5.00 -33.63 -1.81
N THR A 629 -4.85 -33.73 -0.49
CA THR A 629 -4.65 -34.98 0.24
C THR A 629 -5.78 -35.16 1.25
N LEU A 630 -6.09 -36.38 1.61
CA LEU A 630 -7.08 -36.61 2.65
C LEU A 630 -6.52 -36.22 4.02
N ARG A 631 -7.31 -35.42 4.74
CA ARG A 631 -7.08 -35.14 6.14
C ARG A 631 -7.21 -36.39 6.97
N ASN A 632 -6.24 -36.63 7.85
CA ASN A 632 -6.33 -37.71 8.81
C ASN A 632 -7.27 -37.30 9.96
N GLU A 633 -8.11 -38.20 10.46
CA GLU A 633 -9.00 -37.93 11.60
C GLU A 633 -8.25 -37.52 12.89
N ARG A 634 -6.92 -37.74 12.95
CA ARG A 634 -6.08 -37.30 14.05
C ARG A 634 -5.40 -35.95 13.83
N GLU A 635 -5.49 -35.40 12.63
CA GLU A 635 -4.99 -34.06 12.36
C GLU A 635 -6.02 -33.04 12.85
N LEU A 636 -5.68 -32.29 13.90
CA LEU A 636 -6.53 -31.29 14.51
C LEU A 636 -6.43 -29.95 13.78
N ASP A 637 -5.42 -29.78 12.94
CA ASP A 637 -5.23 -28.61 12.12
C ASP A 637 -6.26 -28.55 10.98
N GLY A 638 -6.88 -27.40 10.80
CA GLY A 638 -7.83 -27.18 9.71
C GLY A 638 -8.98 -26.25 10.08
N GLN A 639 -9.55 -25.70 9.05
CA GLN A 639 -10.67 -24.80 9.13
C GLN A 639 -11.95 -25.54 8.75
N LEU A 640 -13.02 -25.33 9.53
CA LEU A 640 -14.34 -25.85 9.16
C LEU A 640 -15.02 -24.92 8.17
N PHE A 641 -15.52 -25.51 7.09
CA PHE A 641 -16.33 -24.85 6.06
C PHE A 641 -17.74 -25.41 6.06
N VAL A 642 -18.72 -24.52 5.96
CA VAL A 642 -20.15 -24.88 6.00
C VAL A 642 -20.82 -24.35 4.74
N ARG A 643 -21.39 -25.25 3.93
CA ARG A 643 -22.29 -24.87 2.84
C ARG A 643 -23.72 -24.76 3.34
N PHE A 644 -24.38 -23.68 2.99
CA PHE A 644 -25.73 -23.40 3.43
C PHE A 644 -26.62 -22.86 2.28
N SER A 645 -27.91 -22.84 2.49
CA SER A 645 -28.91 -22.18 1.63
C SER A 645 -29.63 -21.07 2.39
N GLY A 646 -30.09 -20.06 1.68
CA GLY A 646 -30.79 -18.92 2.25
C GLY A 646 -29.83 -17.81 2.77
N THR A 647 -30.21 -17.14 3.85
CA THR A 647 -29.46 -16.01 4.40
C THR A 647 -28.38 -16.46 5.37
N ALA A 648 -27.19 -15.85 5.30
CA ALA A 648 -26.03 -16.23 6.11
C ALA A 648 -26.19 -15.92 7.61
N THR A 649 -26.80 -14.78 7.94
CA THR A 649 -26.87 -14.27 9.33
C THR A 649 -27.49 -15.23 10.34
N PRO A 650 -28.70 -15.83 10.10
CA PRO A 650 -29.27 -16.76 11.06
C PRO A 650 -28.48 -18.08 11.17
N VAL A 651 -27.88 -18.56 10.06
CA VAL A 651 -27.05 -19.76 10.07
C VAL A 651 -25.77 -19.50 10.89
N ALA A 652 -25.11 -18.37 10.66
CA ALA A 652 -23.92 -17.97 11.42
C ALA A 652 -24.20 -17.86 12.92
N ALA A 653 -25.30 -17.18 13.31
CA ALA A 653 -25.70 -17.05 14.72
C ALA A 653 -26.00 -18.41 15.37
N SER A 654 -26.66 -19.34 14.63
CA SER A 654 -26.93 -20.68 15.14
C SER A 654 -25.63 -21.49 15.33
N ILE A 655 -24.68 -21.40 14.40
CA ILE A 655 -23.37 -22.05 14.52
C ILE A 655 -22.58 -21.47 15.68
N GLU A 656 -22.55 -20.16 15.84
CA GLU A 656 -21.91 -19.49 16.98
C GLU A 656 -22.47 -19.98 18.32
N GLN A 657 -23.81 -20.09 18.43
CA GLN A 657 -24.46 -20.63 19.63
C GLN A 657 -24.10 -22.10 19.88
N ILE A 658 -24.03 -22.92 18.84
CA ILE A 658 -23.64 -24.33 18.95
C ILE A 658 -22.20 -24.43 19.45
N VAL A 659 -21.26 -23.70 18.85
CA VAL A 659 -19.86 -23.65 19.28
C VAL A 659 -19.78 -23.26 20.76
N LYS A 660 -20.42 -22.15 21.16
CA LYS A 660 -20.47 -21.67 22.56
C LYS A 660 -21.15 -22.67 23.52
N SER A 661 -22.11 -23.45 23.04
CA SER A 661 -22.77 -24.47 23.88
C SER A 661 -21.92 -25.70 24.14
N LEU A 662 -21.02 -26.02 23.21
CA LEU A 662 -20.03 -27.10 23.32
C LEU A 662 -18.83 -26.68 24.11
N ASP A 663 -18.34 -25.48 23.85
CA ASP A 663 -17.26 -24.84 24.60
C ASP A 663 -17.50 -23.33 24.73
N PRO A 664 -17.92 -22.88 25.93
CA PRO A 664 -18.15 -21.45 26.20
C PRO A 664 -16.90 -20.58 26.01
N THR A 665 -15.72 -21.17 25.98
CA THR A 665 -14.46 -20.46 25.83
C THR A 665 -14.08 -20.24 24.37
N GLN A 666 -14.71 -20.96 23.43
CA GLN A 666 -14.48 -20.78 22.00
C GLN A 666 -15.17 -19.50 21.49
N GLU A 667 -14.39 -18.62 20.93
CA GLU A 667 -14.89 -17.45 20.20
C GLU A 667 -14.86 -17.74 18.69
N SER A 668 -15.99 -18.16 18.16
CA SER A 668 -16.15 -18.37 16.72
C SER A 668 -17.03 -17.27 16.14
N THR A 669 -16.54 -16.62 15.12
CA THR A 669 -17.29 -15.64 14.31
C THR A 669 -17.48 -16.16 12.90
N PRO A 670 -18.45 -17.07 12.66
CA PRO A 670 -18.66 -17.62 11.33
C PRO A 670 -18.93 -16.52 10.32
N SER A 671 -18.19 -16.51 9.21
CA SER A 671 -18.33 -15.51 8.16
C SER A 671 -18.27 -16.14 6.79
N THR A 672 -19.03 -15.60 5.84
CA THR A 672 -18.98 -16.12 4.46
C THR A 672 -17.63 -15.75 3.80
N ILE A 673 -17.18 -16.62 2.91
CA ILE A 673 -16.00 -16.32 2.07
C ILE A 673 -16.25 -15.04 1.26
N TRP A 674 -17.50 -14.80 0.89
CA TRP A 674 -17.94 -13.55 0.26
C TRP A 674 -17.65 -12.31 1.11
N ASN A 675 -17.89 -12.36 2.44
CA ASN A 675 -17.60 -11.22 3.34
C ASN A 675 -16.11 -10.87 3.35
N PHE A 676 -15.25 -11.88 3.26
CA PHE A 676 -13.81 -11.66 3.12
C PHE A 676 -13.47 -10.94 1.80
N LEU A 677 -14.07 -11.37 0.68
CA LEU A 677 -13.92 -10.70 -0.61
C LEU A 677 -14.43 -9.26 -0.56
N GLU A 678 -15.59 -9.03 0.05
CA GLU A 678 -16.22 -7.72 0.16
C GLU A 678 -15.42 -6.77 1.07
N SER A 679 -14.81 -7.27 2.16
CA SER A 679 -13.90 -6.51 3.01
C SER A 679 -12.70 -6.01 2.22
N ASN A 680 -12.03 -6.92 1.49
CA ASN A 680 -10.90 -6.53 0.61
C ASN A 680 -11.32 -5.53 -0.49
N ALA A 681 -12.51 -5.72 -1.07
CA ALA A 681 -13.07 -4.76 -2.03
C ALA A 681 -13.35 -3.41 -1.39
N THR A 682 -13.75 -3.35 -0.12
CA THR A 682 -14.00 -2.12 0.62
C THR A 682 -12.71 -1.35 0.87
N ASP A 683 -11.61 -2.02 1.20
CA ASP A 683 -10.29 -1.39 1.33
C ASP A 683 -9.83 -0.80 -0.01
N MET A 684 -10.04 -1.55 -1.11
CA MET A 684 -9.75 -1.05 -2.45
C MET A 684 -10.67 0.11 -2.86
N ARG A 685 -11.96 0.12 -2.45
CA ARG A 685 -12.85 1.28 -2.65
C ARG A 685 -12.33 2.52 -1.95
N SER A 686 -11.76 2.38 -0.76
CA SER A 686 -11.17 3.51 -0.02
C SER A 686 -9.95 4.08 -0.73
N LEU A 687 -9.06 3.24 -1.24
CA LEU A 687 -7.94 3.66 -2.08
C LEU A 687 -8.42 4.32 -3.39
N ALA A 688 -9.42 3.73 -4.04
CA ALA A 688 -10.01 4.28 -5.25
C ALA A 688 -10.62 5.68 -5.04
N LYS A 689 -11.30 5.94 -3.89
CA LYS A 689 -11.82 7.26 -3.53
C LYS A 689 -10.72 8.32 -3.47
N ILE A 690 -9.54 7.98 -2.90
CA ILE A 690 -8.40 8.90 -2.83
C ILE A 690 -7.90 9.25 -4.23
N ILE A 691 -7.70 8.25 -5.08
CA ILE A 691 -7.21 8.45 -6.45
C ILE A 691 -8.24 9.23 -7.28
N LEU A 692 -9.53 8.92 -7.12
CA LEU A 692 -10.62 9.66 -7.77
C LEU A 692 -10.69 11.12 -7.33
N PHE A 693 -10.48 11.40 -6.04
CA PHE A 693 -10.38 12.78 -5.52
C PHE A 693 -9.20 13.54 -6.15
N MET A 694 -8.04 12.89 -6.27
CA MET A 694 -6.87 13.48 -6.94
C MET A 694 -7.12 13.73 -8.43
N ALA A 695 -7.78 12.79 -9.11
CA ALA A 695 -8.20 12.97 -10.51
C ALA A 695 -9.22 14.11 -10.65
N GLY A 696 -10.14 14.27 -9.69
CA GLY A 696 -11.06 15.41 -9.62
C GLY A 696 -10.34 16.75 -9.54
N ILE A 697 -9.31 16.85 -8.69
CA ILE A 697 -8.44 18.04 -8.63
C ILE A 697 -7.75 18.28 -9.98
N ALA A 698 -7.22 17.24 -10.61
CA ALA A 698 -6.59 17.35 -11.92
C ALA A 698 -7.55 17.86 -12.99
N VAL A 699 -8.81 17.39 -12.99
CA VAL A 699 -9.88 17.85 -13.88
C VAL A 699 -10.18 19.33 -13.66
N VAL A 700 -10.33 19.78 -12.41
CA VAL A 700 -10.55 21.19 -12.08
C VAL A 700 -9.38 22.05 -12.54
N LEU A 701 -8.15 21.61 -12.33
CA LEU A 701 -6.94 22.30 -12.81
C LEU A 701 -6.88 22.32 -14.35
N ALA A 702 -7.31 21.25 -15.03
CA ALA A 702 -7.39 21.21 -16.49
C ALA A 702 -8.43 22.21 -17.03
N ILE A 703 -9.63 22.22 -16.44
CA ILE A 703 -10.69 23.18 -16.80
C ILE A 703 -10.18 24.61 -16.67
N THR A 704 -9.64 24.95 -15.51
CA THR A 704 -9.16 26.33 -15.22
C THR A 704 -8.02 26.73 -16.14
N GLY A 705 -7.09 25.81 -16.46
CA GLY A 705 -5.99 26.06 -17.37
C GLY A 705 -6.45 26.28 -18.82
N VAL A 706 -7.27 25.38 -19.34
CA VAL A 706 -7.82 25.49 -20.71
C VAL A 706 -8.67 26.77 -20.85
N TYR A 707 -9.54 27.04 -19.87
CA TYR A 707 -10.37 28.24 -19.87
C TYR A 707 -9.52 29.53 -19.88
N SER A 708 -8.53 29.63 -18.97
CA SER A 708 -7.66 30.79 -18.83
C SER A 708 -6.87 31.07 -20.11
N VAL A 709 -6.30 30.03 -20.72
CA VAL A 709 -5.53 30.16 -21.95
C VAL A 709 -6.40 30.57 -23.14
N LEU A 710 -7.55 29.93 -23.30
CA LEU A 710 -8.45 30.26 -24.40
C LEU A 710 -8.97 31.69 -24.29
N THR A 711 -9.40 32.11 -23.10
CA THR A 711 -9.82 33.50 -22.85
C THR A 711 -8.68 34.46 -23.20
N PHE A 712 -7.45 34.14 -22.83
CA PHE A 712 -6.28 34.94 -23.16
C PHE A 712 -5.99 35.00 -24.69
N VAL A 713 -5.99 33.84 -25.37
CA VAL A 713 -5.74 33.74 -26.82
C VAL A 713 -6.83 34.51 -27.60
N ILE A 714 -8.07 34.41 -27.14
CA ILE A 714 -9.20 35.14 -27.74
C ILE A 714 -9.02 36.64 -27.56
N SER A 715 -8.67 37.12 -26.35
CA SER A 715 -8.45 38.54 -26.10
C SER A 715 -7.32 39.15 -26.96
N GLN A 716 -6.28 38.35 -27.26
CA GLN A 716 -5.18 38.75 -28.15
C GLN A 716 -5.59 38.81 -29.63
N ARG A 717 -6.56 37.99 -30.04
CA ARG A 717 -7.02 37.89 -31.43
C ARG A 717 -8.33 38.65 -31.68
N THR A 718 -8.79 39.43 -30.73
CA THR A 718 -10.04 40.18 -30.85
C THR A 718 -10.06 41.05 -32.11
N ARG A 719 -8.93 41.72 -32.45
CA ARG A 719 -8.80 42.52 -33.67
C ARG A 719 -8.82 41.68 -34.94
N GLU A 720 -8.14 40.49 -34.95
CA GLU A 720 -8.21 39.56 -36.09
C GLU A 720 -9.65 39.07 -36.34
N PHE A 721 -10.38 38.74 -35.26
CA PHE A 721 -11.77 38.33 -35.35
C PHE A 721 -12.69 39.49 -35.81
N GLY A 722 -12.42 40.69 -35.35
CA GLY A 722 -13.10 41.90 -35.83
C GLY A 722 -12.91 42.11 -37.33
N ILE A 723 -11.68 42.01 -37.84
CA ILE A 723 -11.36 42.11 -39.27
C ILE A 723 -12.03 40.97 -40.05
N GLN A 724 -12.01 39.73 -39.57
CA GLN A 724 -12.68 38.63 -40.24
C GLN A 724 -14.21 38.82 -40.31
N MET A 725 -14.83 39.32 -39.24
CA MET A 725 -16.27 39.65 -39.25
C MET A 725 -16.62 40.77 -40.20
N THR A 726 -15.79 41.82 -40.30
CA THR A 726 -16.01 42.88 -41.30
C THR A 726 -15.81 42.43 -42.73
N LEU A 727 -15.01 41.39 -42.95
CA LEU A 727 -14.83 40.72 -44.24
C LEU A 727 -15.90 39.64 -44.54
N GLY A 728 -16.95 39.52 -43.70
CA GLY A 728 -18.09 38.63 -43.93
C GLY A 728 -18.04 37.28 -43.24
N ALA A 729 -17.09 37.05 -42.33
CA ALA A 729 -17.05 35.78 -41.52
C ALA A 729 -18.26 35.75 -40.56
N THR A 730 -19.01 34.65 -40.58
CA THR A 730 -20.13 34.44 -39.67
C THR A 730 -19.62 34.06 -38.26
N ARG A 731 -20.44 34.35 -37.22
CA ARG A 731 -20.18 33.92 -35.83
C ARG A 731 -19.87 32.42 -35.74
N GLN A 732 -20.57 31.61 -36.54
CA GLN A 732 -20.39 30.18 -36.60
C GLN A 732 -19.02 29.77 -37.16
N THR A 733 -18.49 30.49 -38.13
CA THR A 733 -17.15 30.27 -38.70
C THR A 733 -16.06 30.52 -37.66
N ILE A 734 -16.18 31.61 -36.88
CA ILE A 734 -15.24 31.90 -35.79
C ILE A 734 -15.32 30.84 -34.69
N PHE A 735 -16.52 30.50 -34.26
CA PHE A 735 -16.74 29.43 -33.27
C PHE A 735 -16.09 28.11 -33.72
N ARG A 736 -16.38 27.64 -34.95
CA ARG A 736 -15.79 26.42 -35.51
C ARG A 736 -14.25 26.48 -35.58
N SER A 737 -13.68 27.64 -35.92
CA SER A 737 -12.22 27.80 -35.98
C SER A 737 -11.57 27.62 -34.59
N VAL A 738 -12.16 28.25 -33.55
CA VAL A 738 -11.66 28.10 -32.16
C VAL A 738 -11.81 26.68 -31.68
N MET A 739 -12.96 26.04 -31.90
CA MET A 739 -13.25 24.66 -31.50
C MET A 739 -12.35 23.64 -32.21
N LYS A 740 -12.10 23.80 -33.53
CA LYS A 740 -11.20 22.91 -34.30
C LYS A 740 -9.77 22.92 -33.75
N ARG A 741 -9.29 24.12 -33.36
CA ARG A 741 -7.96 24.26 -32.75
C ARG A 741 -7.88 23.56 -31.38
N GLY A 742 -8.91 23.76 -30.53
CA GLY A 742 -9.00 23.13 -29.24
C GLY A 742 -9.10 21.60 -29.34
N LEU A 743 -9.92 21.09 -30.26
CA LEU A 743 -10.07 19.66 -30.50
C LEU A 743 -8.73 19.00 -30.92
N ARG A 744 -7.95 19.71 -31.78
CA ARG A 744 -6.59 19.25 -32.13
C ARG A 744 -5.67 19.18 -30.92
N GLN A 745 -5.74 20.15 -30.01
CA GLN A 745 -4.95 20.14 -28.78
C GLN A 745 -5.37 18.99 -27.84
N ILE A 746 -6.66 18.73 -27.72
CA ILE A 746 -7.17 17.58 -26.95
C ILE A 746 -6.67 16.26 -27.54
N ALA A 747 -6.78 16.08 -28.87
CA ALA A 747 -6.31 14.88 -29.55
C ALA A 747 -4.80 14.64 -29.33
N LEU A 748 -3.97 15.70 -29.47
CA LEU A 748 -2.55 15.63 -29.20
C LEU A 748 -2.26 15.34 -27.72
N GLY A 749 -3.04 15.92 -26.79
CA GLY A 749 -2.94 15.66 -25.37
C GLY A 749 -3.26 14.20 -25.02
N VAL A 750 -4.32 13.64 -25.58
CA VAL A 750 -4.69 12.22 -25.41
C VAL A 750 -3.61 11.30 -25.99
N LEU A 751 -3.10 11.57 -27.19
CA LEU A 751 -2.03 10.79 -27.81
C LEU A 751 -0.75 10.79 -26.96
N LEU A 752 -0.32 11.97 -26.50
CA LEU A 752 0.84 12.09 -25.60
C LEU A 752 0.58 11.42 -24.25
N GLY A 753 -0.64 11.57 -23.73
CA GLY A 753 -1.06 10.92 -22.49
C GLY A 753 -1.07 9.39 -22.60
N LEU A 754 -1.52 8.83 -23.70
CA LEU A 754 -1.42 7.39 -24.02
C LEU A 754 0.05 6.95 -24.08
N ALA A 755 0.89 7.71 -24.79
CA ALA A 755 2.33 7.43 -24.89
C ALA A 755 3.03 7.43 -23.52
N MET A 756 2.51 8.17 -22.52
CA MET A 756 3.00 8.16 -21.13
C MET A 756 2.35 7.06 -20.29
N ALA A 757 1.05 6.82 -20.45
CA ALA A 757 0.29 5.86 -19.65
C ALA A 757 0.64 4.40 -19.96
N MET A 758 0.88 4.05 -21.23
CA MET A 758 1.20 2.69 -21.64
C MET A 758 2.51 2.13 -21.03
N PRO A 759 3.65 2.85 -21.09
CA PRO A 759 4.86 2.41 -20.39
C PRO A 759 4.69 2.33 -18.87
N ALA A 760 3.95 3.25 -18.26
CA ALA A 760 3.65 3.22 -16.84
C ALA A 760 2.80 1.99 -16.47
N ALA A 761 1.80 1.65 -17.26
CA ALA A 761 0.99 0.45 -17.11
C ALA A 761 1.81 -0.84 -17.28
N TRP A 762 2.72 -0.87 -18.25
CA TRP A 762 3.62 -2.00 -18.46
C TRP A 762 4.61 -2.18 -17.29
N ALA A 763 5.21 -1.08 -16.84
CA ALA A 763 6.09 -1.11 -15.67
C ALA A 763 5.34 -1.59 -14.43
N TRP A 764 4.11 -1.10 -14.24
CA TRP A 764 3.23 -1.53 -13.16
C TRP A 764 2.97 -3.04 -13.20
N MET A 765 2.56 -3.58 -14.36
CA MET A 765 2.31 -5.03 -14.49
C MET A 765 3.54 -5.88 -14.18
N ARG A 766 4.73 -5.44 -14.62
CA ARG A 766 5.98 -6.16 -14.28
C ARG A 766 6.28 -6.15 -12.80
N LEU A 767 6.09 -5.01 -12.14
CA LEU A 767 6.32 -4.85 -10.72
C LEU A 767 5.24 -5.54 -9.87
N ALA A 768 3.98 -5.49 -10.34
CA ALA A 768 2.84 -6.06 -9.66
C ALA A 768 2.57 -7.54 -10.00
N LYS A 769 3.39 -8.17 -10.82
CA LYS A 769 3.20 -9.57 -11.26
C LYS A 769 3.02 -10.56 -10.08
N ASN A 770 3.63 -10.26 -8.94
CA ASN A 770 3.51 -11.05 -7.71
C ASN A 770 2.58 -10.40 -6.66
N SER A 771 1.88 -9.32 -7.01
CA SER A 771 0.96 -8.64 -6.09
C SER A 771 -0.45 -9.24 -6.15
N TRP A 772 -1.21 -8.99 -5.11
CA TRP A 772 -2.62 -9.43 -4.97
C TRP A 772 -3.59 -8.73 -5.93
N MET A 773 -3.13 -7.74 -6.71
CA MET A 773 -3.98 -6.88 -7.53
C MET A 773 -4.10 -7.38 -8.96
N PRO A 774 -5.30 -7.82 -9.39
CA PRO A 774 -5.56 -8.17 -10.77
C PRO A 774 -5.79 -6.90 -11.58
N ILE A 775 -4.82 -6.47 -12.34
CA ILE A 775 -5.01 -5.31 -13.21
C ILE A 775 -4.64 -5.71 -14.64
N ASP A 776 -5.64 -5.88 -15.49
CA ASP A 776 -5.42 -5.78 -16.92
C ASP A 776 -5.28 -4.31 -17.30
N SER A 777 -4.04 -3.83 -17.19
CA SER A 777 -3.69 -2.44 -17.46
C SER A 777 -3.77 -2.08 -18.96
N PHE A 778 -4.01 -3.04 -19.84
CA PHE A 778 -4.11 -2.82 -21.28
C PHE A 778 -5.54 -2.88 -21.83
N ASP A 779 -6.56 -2.99 -20.97
CA ASP A 779 -7.95 -2.93 -21.40
C ASP A 779 -8.23 -1.59 -22.12
N PRO A 780 -8.55 -1.59 -23.46
CA PRO A 780 -8.80 -0.37 -24.21
C PRO A 780 -9.96 0.46 -23.68
N SER A 781 -10.91 -0.17 -22.99
CA SER A 781 -12.07 0.51 -22.43
C SER A 781 -11.70 1.52 -21.33
N LEU A 782 -10.64 1.24 -20.55
CA LEU A 782 -10.10 2.15 -19.53
C LEU A 782 -9.68 3.49 -20.14
N TYR A 783 -8.88 3.41 -21.20
CA TYR A 783 -8.34 4.58 -21.89
C TYR A 783 -9.43 5.32 -22.66
N SER A 784 -10.42 4.59 -23.22
CA SER A 784 -11.57 5.18 -23.92
C SER A 784 -12.45 5.98 -22.97
N ILE A 785 -12.72 5.49 -21.77
CA ILE A 785 -13.49 6.21 -20.74
C ILE A 785 -12.73 7.46 -20.29
N ALA A 786 -11.42 7.35 -20.00
CA ALA A 786 -10.59 8.49 -19.62
C ALA A 786 -10.55 9.57 -20.72
N ALA A 787 -10.42 9.14 -22.00
CA ALA A 787 -10.44 10.04 -23.15
C ALA A 787 -11.80 10.73 -23.31
N LEU A 788 -12.90 10.01 -23.13
CA LEU A 788 -14.26 10.55 -23.21
C LEU A 788 -14.50 11.62 -22.11
N ILE A 789 -14.14 11.31 -20.87
CA ILE A 789 -14.27 12.26 -19.76
C ILE A 789 -13.44 13.52 -20.04
N LEU A 790 -12.19 13.37 -20.45
CA LEU A 790 -11.31 14.50 -20.77
C LEU A 790 -11.86 15.33 -21.95
N LEU A 791 -12.39 14.67 -22.97
CA LEU A 791 -13.01 15.32 -24.12
C LEU A 791 -14.22 16.18 -23.70
N VAL A 792 -15.17 15.58 -22.97
CA VAL A 792 -16.38 16.28 -22.49
C VAL A 792 -16.03 17.48 -21.62
N VAL A 793 -15.15 17.29 -20.65
CA VAL A 793 -14.70 18.31 -19.72
C VAL A 793 -13.99 19.46 -20.46
N SER A 794 -13.08 19.12 -21.38
CA SER A 794 -12.32 20.13 -22.13
C SER A 794 -13.22 20.91 -23.12
N LEU A 795 -14.15 20.23 -23.79
CA LEU A 795 -15.11 20.90 -24.67
C LEU A 795 -16.01 21.86 -23.89
N SER A 796 -16.50 21.46 -22.72
CA SER A 796 -17.29 22.33 -21.83
C SER A 796 -16.50 23.57 -21.38
N ALA A 797 -15.22 23.38 -21.00
CA ALA A 797 -14.34 24.48 -20.62
C ALA A 797 -14.06 25.46 -21.76
N MET A 798 -14.04 24.98 -23.01
CA MET A 798 -13.80 25.81 -24.20
C MET A 798 -15.05 26.56 -24.70
N CYS A 799 -16.25 26.05 -24.41
CA CYS A 799 -17.49 26.55 -24.96
C CYS A 799 -17.73 28.06 -24.57
N LEU A 800 -17.59 28.39 -23.30
CA LEU A 800 -17.78 29.75 -22.79
C LEU A 800 -16.82 30.77 -23.42
N PRO A 801 -15.50 30.57 -23.48
CA PRO A 801 -14.59 31.49 -24.17
C PRO A 801 -14.89 31.59 -25.68
N ALA A 802 -15.22 30.45 -26.33
CA ALA A 802 -15.55 30.46 -27.75
C ALA A 802 -16.83 31.25 -28.07
N LEU A 803 -17.85 31.17 -27.23
CA LEU A 803 -19.05 32.00 -27.35
C LEU A 803 -18.73 33.50 -27.16
N ARG A 804 -17.88 33.86 -26.20
CA ARG A 804 -17.44 35.27 -26.03
C ARG A 804 -16.68 35.79 -27.24
N ALA A 805 -15.91 34.96 -27.92
CA ALA A 805 -15.22 35.34 -29.16
C ALA A 805 -16.20 35.73 -30.30
N THR A 806 -17.39 35.15 -30.31
CA THR A 806 -18.43 35.45 -31.34
C THR A 806 -19.24 36.70 -31.02
N GLN A 807 -19.14 37.27 -29.83
CA GLN A 807 -19.87 38.45 -29.37
C GLN A 807 -19.04 39.73 -29.47
N VAL A 808 -17.86 39.69 -30.04
CA VAL A 808 -16.97 40.84 -30.23
C VAL A 808 -17.63 41.80 -31.20
N ASP A 809 -17.81 43.10 -30.79
CA ASP A 809 -18.27 44.17 -31.65
C ASP A 809 -17.15 44.58 -32.62
N PRO A 810 -17.34 44.43 -33.96
CA PRO A 810 -16.30 44.75 -34.94
C PRO A 810 -15.84 46.22 -34.87
N ILE A 811 -16.75 47.12 -34.50
CA ILE A 811 -16.48 48.59 -34.45
C ILE A 811 -15.58 48.89 -33.24
N GLN A 812 -15.88 48.28 -32.10
CA GLN A 812 -15.04 48.45 -30.89
C GLN A 812 -13.66 47.77 -31.05
N ALA A 813 -13.61 46.59 -31.72
CA ALA A 813 -12.36 45.89 -31.98
C ALA A 813 -11.39 46.62 -32.92
N LEU A 814 -11.91 47.49 -33.80
CA LEU A 814 -11.09 48.33 -34.69
C LEU A 814 -10.70 49.67 -34.06
N ARG A 815 -11.47 50.18 -33.05
CA ARG A 815 -11.19 51.42 -32.32
C ARG A 815 -10.27 51.24 -31.10
N SER A 816 -10.06 50.06 -30.61
CA SER A 816 -9.12 49.82 -29.49
C SER A 816 -7.67 49.94 -29.96
N GLU A 817 -7.08 51.16 -29.83
CA GLU A 817 -5.66 51.42 -29.89
C GLU A 817 -4.91 50.97 -28.62
#